data_0355cb7004728d36069549290b92a1d1
#
_entry.id   0355cb7004728d36069549290b92a1d1
#
_cell.length_a   1.000
_cell.length_b   1.000
_cell.length_c   1.000
_cell.angle_alpha   90.00
_cell.angle_beta   90.00
_cell.angle_gamma   90.00
#
_symmetry.space_group_name_H-M   'P 1'
#
loop_
_entity.id
_entity.type
_entity.pdbx_description
1 polymer ?
#
loop_
_entity_poly.entity_id
_entity_poly.type
_entity_poly.pdbx_seq_one_letter_code
_entity_poly.pdbx_strand_id
1 'polypeptide(L)'
;MPTLTIDGKEVTVDPGTTVLQACEEIGVSVPRFCYHERLSIAGNCRMCLVDMEKSPKPIASCAMPAGDGMVIHTDTERVKKAREGVMEFLLINHPLDCPICDQGGECELQDQSVAFGAGSSRFDENKRAVEDKNMGPLIATTMTRCIHCMRCVRFSDEVAGVDDMGAIGRGEHTEVVTYLDGLLDTELSGNVIDLCPVGALTSKPYAFTARSWELKETNSIDVIDAVGSNITVDTRDGAVMRILPRINEDVNEEWISDKTRFSYDGIKKRRLDRPYVRKRGKLVEATWGEAFSAIKKGLSGLKGKDIAGLVGDVADMEAMLAFKDFLGSLGSKRIEARQDGAALDTSVRAGYLMNTGIAGIEEADYLLLVGTNPRSEAPLVNARIRKAVVKNGLTVANIGDATDLSYDVEEFGDDAAILKTIKTGRHDIAKALKAAKKPMIILGQAALARADGAAILKKTRDIADKYCVSEDWNGFNVLHTAASRVGALDLGLTTDGGIDAILDDAGAGKLKAVFLLGSDEFDSSALKDTFTVYLGTHGDEGVKHANVILPGTTYTEKSGTYINTEGRVQRGEKASAAPGDAREDWTILRALSDVVGKTLPYNSLAELRMKLVSAAASVGTLDTLPKESWGDFGIEGEIEKSGIQPAIDNFYLTNPIARASNIMADCVSARDGAQEEGTGTNG
;
A
#
# COMPACT_ATOMS: atom_id res chain seq x y z
N MET A 1 30.27 2.26 -22.79
CA MET A 1 30.24 1.46 -21.52
C MET A 1 31.67 1.41 -21.01
N PRO A 2 31.98 1.99 -19.87
CA PRO A 2 33.32 1.94 -19.28
C PRO A 2 33.63 0.52 -18.78
N THR A 3 34.88 0.09 -18.98
CA THR A 3 35.41 -1.17 -18.48
C THR A 3 36.47 -0.88 -17.42
N LEU A 4 36.32 -1.46 -16.23
CA LEU A 4 37.23 -1.24 -15.10
C LEU A 4 37.61 -2.60 -14.48
N THR A 5 38.71 -2.60 -13.72
CA THR A 5 39.19 -3.79 -13.01
C THR A 5 38.95 -3.60 -11.50
N ILE A 6 38.24 -4.51 -10.86
CA ILE A 6 37.99 -4.49 -9.42
C ILE A 6 38.53 -5.77 -8.79
N ASP A 7 39.49 -5.64 -7.88
CA ASP A 7 40.20 -6.76 -7.23
C ASP A 7 40.67 -7.85 -8.22
N GLY A 8 41.17 -7.38 -9.40
CA GLY A 8 41.70 -8.25 -10.46
C GLY A 8 40.64 -8.84 -11.40
N LYS A 9 39.34 -8.52 -11.22
CA LYS A 9 38.26 -8.92 -12.14
C LYS A 9 37.83 -7.75 -13.02
N GLU A 10 37.72 -8.00 -14.32
CA GLU A 10 37.18 -7.01 -15.27
C GLU A 10 35.65 -6.96 -15.21
N VAL A 11 35.07 -5.75 -15.22
CA VAL A 11 33.65 -5.51 -15.32
C VAL A 11 33.37 -4.35 -16.26
N THR A 12 32.32 -4.50 -17.10
CA THR A 12 31.84 -3.47 -18.02
C THR A 12 30.46 -3.04 -17.57
N VAL A 13 30.27 -1.75 -17.29
CA VAL A 13 29.05 -1.21 -16.71
C VAL A 13 28.47 -0.12 -17.59
N ASP A 14 27.22 0.26 -17.34
CA ASP A 14 26.56 1.36 -18.04
C ASP A 14 27.20 2.72 -17.72
N PRO A 15 27.14 3.69 -18.65
CA PRO A 15 27.57 5.05 -18.37
C PRO A 15 26.80 5.66 -17.20
N GLY A 16 27.49 6.27 -16.24
CA GLY A 16 26.89 6.86 -15.05
C GLY A 16 26.86 5.93 -13.82
N THR A 17 27.10 4.64 -13.98
CA THR A 17 27.28 3.69 -12.87
C THR A 17 28.43 4.13 -11.97
N THR A 18 28.23 4.08 -10.65
CA THR A 18 29.29 4.39 -9.67
C THR A 18 30.23 3.19 -9.48
N VAL A 19 31.43 3.43 -8.96
CA VAL A 19 32.38 2.37 -8.58
C VAL A 19 31.75 1.43 -7.54
N LEU A 20 30.90 1.93 -6.62
CA LEU A 20 30.17 1.11 -5.66
C LEU A 20 29.24 0.11 -6.36
N GLN A 21 28.41 0.59 -7.28
CA GLN A 21 27.49 -0.24 -8.06
C GLN A 21 28.24 -1.27 -8.92
N ALA A 22 29.36 -0.85 -9.55
CA ALA A 22 30.20 -1.77 -10.30
C ALA A 22 30.81 -2.90 -9.42
N CYS A 23 31.12 -2.59 -8.14
CA CYS A 23 31.55 -3.62 -7.17
C CYS A 23 30.41 -4.62 -6.91
N GLU A 24 29.17 -4.13 -6.74
CA GLU A 24 28.00 -4.97 -6.47
C GLU A 24 27.68 -5.90 -7.64
N GLU A 25 27.80 -5.44 -8.89
CA GLU A 25 27.56 -6.27 -10.10
C GLU A 25 28.44 -7.53 -10.14
N ILE A 26 29.66 -7.46 -9.58
CA ILE A 26 30.58 -8.62 -9.51
C ILE A 26 30.55 -9.33 -8.15
N GLY A 27 29.59 -8.98 -7.27
CA GLY A 27 29.41 -9.59 -5.97
C GLY A 27 30.41 -9.14 -4.89
N VAL A 28 31.06 -8.01 -5.08
CA VAL A 28 31.95 -7.40 -4.08
C VAL A 28 31.19 -6.42 -3.21
N SER A 29 31.00 -6.77 -1.94
CA SER A 29 30.31 -5.90 -0.97
C SER A 29 31.26 -4.83 -0.42
N VAL A 30 30.87 -3.57 -0.56
CA VAL A 30 31.58 -2.40 0.03
C VAL A 30 30.69 -1.77 1.11
N PRO A 31 31.18 -1.61 2.36
CA PRO A 31 30.38 -1.08 3.47
C PRO A 31 29.98 0.38 3.22
N ARG A 32 28.78 0.75 3.67
CA ARG A 32 28.21 2.10 3.49
C ARG A 32 27.14 2.41 4.54
N PHE A 33 26.90 3.70 4.81
CA PHE A 33 25.79 4.18 5.63
C PHE A 33 24.94 5.21 4.92
N CYS A 34 25.55 6.25 4.31
CA CYS A 34 24.77 7.33 3.71
C CYS A 34 24.20 7.01 2.34
N TYR A 35 24.83 6.11 1.57
CA TYR A 35 24.36 5.70 0.26
C TYR A 35 23.12 4.81 0.39
N HIS A 36 22.18 5.02 -0.52
CA HIS A 36 20.99 4.21 -0.70
C HIS A 36 20.60 4.26 -2.19
N GLU A 37 20.19 3.14 -2.76
CA GLU A 37 19.94 2.99 -4.21
C GLU A 37 18.87 3.94 -4.73
N ARG A 38 17.89 4.26 -3.89
CA ARG A 38 16.73 5.07 -4.24
C ARG A 38 16.90 6.56 -4.00
N LEU A 39 17.95 6.95 -3.26
CA LEU A 39 18.19 8.31 -2.84
C LEU A 39 19.40 8.91 -3.55
N SER A 40 19.46 10.24 -3.65
CA SER A 40 20.63 10.94 -4.17
C SER A 40 21.89 10.64 -3.37
N ILE A 41 23.06 10.79 -3.97
CA ILE A 41 24.35 10.48 -3.36
C ILE A 41 24.77 11.59 -2.40
N ALA A 42 24.77 11.31 -1.10
CA ALA A 42 25.27 12.24 -0.09
C ALA A 42 26.81 12.25 0.05
N GLY A 43 27.47 11.10 -0.05
CA GLY A 43 28.92 10.96 0.02
C GLY A 43 29.58 11.43 1.34
N ASN A 44 28.82 11.53 2.45
CA ASN A 44 29.22 12.15 3.70
C ASN A 44 29.78 11.18 4.76
N CYS A 45 29.33 9.92 4.81
CA CYS A 45 29.79 8.96 5.84
C CYS A 45 31.23 8.46 5.62
N ARG A 46 31.70 8.41 4.38
CA ARG A 46 33.04 7.92 3.99
C ARG A 46 33.30 6.44 4.29
N MET A 47 32.32 5.64 4.65
CA MET A 47 32.55 4.23 4.91
C MET A 47 32.87 3.42 3.64
N CYS A 48 32.42 3.88 2.47
CA CYS A 48 32.61 3.24 1.18
C CYS A 48 33.98 3.51 0.52
N LEU A 49 35.01 3.87 1.28
CA LEU A 49 36.34 4.12 0.75
C LEU A 49 36.95 2.88 0.13
N VAL A 50 37.53 3.02 -1.07
CA VAL A 50 38.30 2.02 -1.80
C VAL A 50 39.61 2.66 -2.36
N ASP A 51 40.61 1.84 -2.66
CA ASP A 51 41.80 2.30 -3.33
C ASP A 51 41.63 2.29 -4.84
N MET A 52 42.08 3.33 -5.50
CA MET A 52 42.17 3.42 -6.94
C MET A 52 43.65 3.63 -7.30
N GLU A 53 44.16 2.81 -8.22
CA GLU A 53 45.55 2.98 -8.71
C GLU A 53 45.75 4.40 -9.23
N LYS A 54 46.95 4.93 -9.01
CA LYS A 54 47.34 6.30 -9.37
C LYS A 54 46.60 7.40 -8.58
N SER A 55 45.73 7.05 -7.60
CA SER A 55 45.14 8.04 -6.70
C SER A 55 46.02 8.22 -5.44
N PRO A 56 46.31 9.46 -5.00
CA PRO A 56 47.12 9.69 -3.81
C PRO A 56 46.42 9.30 -2.51
N LYS A 57 45.08 9.14 -2.53
CA LYS A 57 44.24 8.83 -1.36
C LYS A 57 43.06 7.91 -1.76
N PRO A 58 42.49 7.16 -0.83
CA PRO A 58 41.25 6.39 -1.07
C PRO A 58 40.13 7.29 -1.57
N ILE A 59 39.29 6.73 -2.43
CA ILE A 59 38.13 7.40 -3.04
C ILE A 59 36.85 6.89 -2.42
N ALA A 60 35.81 7.74 -2.39
CA ALA A 60 34.46 7.34 -2.00
C ALA A 60 33.77 6.66 -3.19
N SER A 61 33.66 5.32 -3.17
CA SER A 61 33.14 4.54 -4.29
C SER A 61 31.69 4.87 -4.66
N CYS A 62 30.85 5.26 -3.68
CA CYS A 62 29.46 5.63 -3.91
C CYS A 62 29.29 6.94 -4.72
N ALA A 63 30.31 7.81 -4.73
CA ALA A 63 30.26 9.12 -5.40
C ALA A 63 31.23 9.21 -6.60
N MET A 64 32.01 8.18 -6.86
CA MET A 64 32.96 8.13 -7.97
C MET A 64 32.31 7.40 -9.16
N PRO A 65 32.04 8.09 -10.28
CA PRO A 65 31.60 7.44 -11.50
C PRO A 65 32.65 6.43 -12.00
N ALA A 66 32.20 5.28 -12.46
CA ALA A 66 33.05 4.28 -13.09
C ALA A 66 33.63 4.84 -14.40
N GLY A 67 34.93 4.75 -14.56
CA GLY A 67 35.67 5.22 -15.75
C GLY A 67 36.45 4.09 -16.41
N ASP A 68 36.69 4.23 -17.71
CA ASP A 68 37.41 3.25 -18.49
C ASP A 68 38.87 3.10 -18.02
N GLY A 69 39.34 1.87 -17.86
CA GLY A 69 40.68 1.54 -17.42
C GLY A 69 40.98 1.83 -15.94
N MET A 70 39.96 2.12 -15.11
CA MET A 70 40.15 2.23 -13.67
C MET A 70 40.55 0.89 -13.07
N VAL A 71 41.50 0.92 -12.10
CA VAL A 71 41.87 -0.26 -11.31
C VAL A 71 41.55 0.03 -9.84
N ILE A 72 40.63 -0.74 -9.30
CA ILE A 72 40.08 -0.56 -7.94
C ILE A 72 40.46 -1.76 -7.07
N HIS A 73 40.87 -1.45 -5.83
CA HIS A 73 41.16 -2.44 -4.81
C HIS A 73 40.29 -2.17 -3.58
N THR A 74 39.50 -3.16 -3.16
CA THR A 74 38.51 -2.99 -2.08
C THR A 74 39.01 -3.47 -0.71
N ASP A 75 40.14 -4.21 -0.66
CA ASP A 75 40.62 -4.88 0.57
C ASP A 75 42.11 -4.67 0.84
N THR A 76 42.64 -3.47 0.54
CA THR A 76 44.05 -3.11 0.89
C THR A 76 44.18 -2.74 2.37
N GLU A 77 45.38 -2.88 2.93
CA GLU A 77 45.68 -2.42 4.31
C GLU A 77 45.34 -0.93 4.52
N ARG A 78 45.54 -0.11 3.48
CA ARG A 78 45.16 1.30 3.50
C ARG A 78 43.64 1.50 3.60
N VAL A 79 42.88 0.73 2.88
CA VAL A 79 41.40 0.76 2.92
C VAL A 79 40.90 0.27 4.28
N LYS A 80 41.40 -0.85 4.80
CA LYS A 80 41.07 -1.35 6.14
C LYS A 80 41.29 -0.30 7.21
N LYS A 81 42.48 0.28 7.25
CA LYS A 81 42.80 1.33 8.21
C LYS A 81 41.95 2.59 8.05
N ALA A 82 41.57 2.95 6.82
CA ALA A 82 40.65 4.07 6.57
C ALA A 82 39.24 3.77 7.11
N ARG A 83 38.68 2.57 6.89
CA ARG A 83 37.38 2.16 7.41
C ARG A 83 37.37 2.06 8.94
N GLU A 84 38.46 1.53 9.57
CA GLU A 84 38.60 1.55 11.02
C GLU A 84 38.52 2.96 11.57
N GLY A 85 39.24 3.94 10.95
CA GLY A 85 39.19 5.34 11.34
C GLY A 85 37.79 5.96 11.17
N VAL A 86 37.07 5.64 10.09
CA VAL A 86 35.67 6.08 9.89
C VAL A 86 34.77 5.53 10.98
N MET A 87 34.87 4.21 11.27
CA MET A 87 34.12 3.60 12.36
C MET A 87 34.39 4.23 13.70
N GLU A 88 35.67 4.53 14.00
CA GLU A 88 36.04 5.23 15.22
C GLU A 88 35.35 6.60 15.33
N PHE A 89 35.33 7.41 14.25
CA PHE A 89 34.62 8.70 14.22
C PHE A 89 33.10 8.53 14.41
N LEU A 90 32.46 7.54 13.81
CA LEU A 90 31.03 7.31 13.97
C LEU A 90 30.69 6.87 15.40
N LEU A 91 31.59 6.16 16.08
CA LEU A 91 31.38 5.63 17.42
C LEU A 91 31.77 6.60 18.55
N ILE A 92 32.56 7.67 18.27
CA ILE A 92 33.01 8.63 19.27
C ILE A 92 31.84 9.13 20.14
N ASN A 93 30.80 9.66 19.52
CA ASN A 93 29.63 10.21 20.20
C ASN A 93 28.46 9.24 20.28
N HIS A 94 28.55 8.05 19.67
CA HIS A 94 27.46 7.08 19.71
C HIS A 94 27.29 6.51 21.13
N PRO A 95 26.08 6.53 21.74
CA PRO A 95 25.88 6.09 23.11
C PRO A 95 25.98 4.56 23.22
N LEU A 96 26.29 4.06 24.42
CA LEU A 96 26.39 2.62 24.71
C LEU A 96 25.02 2.03 25.02
N ASP A 97 24.05 2.28 24.17
CA ASP A 97 22.62 1.98 24.36
C ASP A 97 22.15 0.67 23.74
N CYS A 98 23.02 -0.14 23.13
CA CYS A 98 22.60 -1.35 22.42
C CYS A 98 21.65 -2.25 23.22
N PRO A 99 21.82 -2.46 24.54
CA PRO A 99 20.90 -3.27 25.33
C PRO A 99 19.46 -2.74 25.42
N ILE A 100 19.28 -1.40 25.32
CA ILE A 100 17.98 -0.71 25.40
C ILE A 100 17.54 -0.12 24.07
N CYS A 101 18.29 -0.30 23.01
CA CYS A 101 18.00 0.22 21.67
C CYS A 101 17.17 -0.79 20.88
N ASP A 102 16.01 -0.40 20.35
CA ASP A 102 15.16 -1.28 19.56
C ASP A 102 15.80 -1.75 18.24
N GLN A 103 16.80 -1.01 17.73
CA GLN A 103 17.60 -1.44 16.57
C GLN A 103 18.62 -2.54 16.91
N GLY A 104 18.83 -2.87 18.19
CA GLY A 104 19.82 -3.88 18.61
C GLY A 104 19.53 -5.27 18.03
N GLY A 105 20.46 -5.81 17.24
CA GLY A 105 20.35 -7.08 16.52
C GLY A 105 19.97 -6.97 15.06
N GLU A 106 19.57 -5.77 14.58
CA GLU A 106 19.29 -5.46 13.17
C GLU A 106 19.90 -4.08 12.79
N CYS A 107 21.03 -3.72 13.39
CA CYS A 107 21.66 -2.40 13.30
C CYS A 107 22.86 -2.44 12.36
N GLU A 108 22.81 -1.69 11.24
CA GLU A 108 23.93 -1.60 10.29
C GLU A 108 25.23 -1.13 10.98
N LEU A 109 25.14 -0.22 11.99
CA LEU A 109 26.32 0.27 12.70
C LEU A 109 26.95 -0.83 13.56
N GLN A 110 26.16 -1.70 14.22
CA GLN A 110 26.69 -2.84 14.97
C GLN A 110 27.42 -3.81 14.03
N ASP A 111 26.80 -4.20 12.93
CA ASP A 111 27.34 -5.18 11.99
C ASP A 111 28.64 -4.67 11.35
N GLN A 112 28.65 -3.42 10.89
CA GLN A 112 29.83 -2.82 10.29
C GLN A 112 30.93 -2.52 11.32
N SER A 113 30.58 -2.23 12.59
CA SER A 113 31.55 -2.07 13.66
C SER A 113 32.28 -3.38 13.96
N VAL A 114 31.56 -4.51 13.96
CA VAL A 114 32.17 -5.83 14.15
C VAL A 114 33.03 -6.23 12.95
N ALA A 115 32.57 -5.94 11.72
CA ALA A 115 33.28 -6.35 10.49
C ALA A 115 34.48 -5.49 10.15
N PHE A 116 34.46 -4.19 10.45
CA PHE A 116 35.44 -3.21 9.96
C PHE A 116 36.02 -2.28 11.04
N GLY A 117 35.51 -2.34 12.27
CA GLY A 117 35.97 -1.48 13.36
C GLY A 117 37.17 -2.05 14.13
N ALA A 118 37.79 -1.22 14.96
CA ALA A 118 38.80 -1.66 15.91
C ALA A 118 38.16 -2.39 17.10
N GLY A 119 38.90 -3.31 17.73
CA GLY A 119 38.41 -4.09 18.88
C GLY A 119 38.34 -3.30 20.20
N SER A 120 38.76 -2.03 20.22
CA SER A 120 38.78 -1.17 21.42
C SER A 120 38.58 0.30 21.04
N SER A 121 38.11 1.09 22.01
CA SER A 121 38.00 2.55 21.86
C SER A 121 39.18 3.23 22.51
N ARG A 122 39.68 4.32 21.89
CA ARG A 122 40.69 5.23 22.44
C ARG A 122 40.08 6.51 23.02
N PHE A 123 38.74 6.67 22.86
CA PHE A 123 37.99 7.85 23.27
C PHE A 123 37.61 7.72 24.75
N ASP A 124 38.02 8.65 25.56
CA ASP A 124 37.83 8.72 27.02
C ASP A 124 37.13 10.02 27.49
N GLU A 125 36.71 10.86 26.55
CA GLU A 125 35.94 12.06 26.84
C GLU A 125 34.44 11.78 26.95
N ASN A 126 33.69 12.78 27.41
CA ASN A 126 32.21 12.68 27.46
C ASN A 126 31.59 12.65 26.05
N LYS A 127 30.70 11.73 25.84
CA LYS A 127 29.92 11.67 24.61
C LYS A 127 28.87 12.79 24.57
N ARG A 128 28.63 13.33 23.36
CA ARG A 128 27.60 14.34 23.12
C ARG A 128 26.21 13.77 23.39
N ALA A 129 25.34 14.56 24.01
CA ALA A 129 23.91 14.29 24.10
C ALA A 129 23.13 15.27 23.19
N VAL A 130 22.10 14.77 22.55
CA VAL A 130 21.23 15.55 21.67
C VAL A 130 19.79 15.34 22.14
N GLU A 131 19.02 16.41 22.18
CA GLU A 131 17.60 16.36 22.55
C GLU A 131 16.77 15.61 21.49
N ASP A 132 15.86 14.78 21.96
CA ASP A 132 14.93 14.05 21.09
C ASP A 132 13.92 15.02 20.45
N LYS A 133 13.47 14.69 19.25
CA LYS A 133 12.55 15.53 18.47
C LYS A 133 11.17 14.90 18.41
N ASN A 134 10.14 15.73 18.27
CA ASN A 134 8.81 15.23 17.98
C ASN A 134 8.69 14.91 16.48
N MET A 135 8.28 13.69 16.14
CA MET A 135 7.98 13.25 14.77
C MET A 135 6.61 12.57 14.68
N GLY A 136 5.71 12.89 15.61
CA GLY A 136 4.35 12.35 15.62
C GLY A 136 4.17 11.05 16.38
N PRO A 137 3.04 10.37 16.19
CA PRO A 137 2.68 9.16 16.94
C PRO A 137 3.40 7.90 16.49
N LEU A 138 4.00 7.88 15.29
CA LEU A 138 4.55 6.67 14.67
C LEU A 138 6.04 6.50 14.92
N ILE A 139 6.82 7.58 15.00
CA ILE A 139 8.27 7.56 15.03
C ILE A 139 8.77 7.97 16.42
N ALA A 140 9.51 7.08 17.06
CA ALA A 140 10.28 7.39 18.27
C ALA A 140 11.68 7.89 17.86
N THR A 141 12.14 8.96 18.48
CA THR A 141 13.45 9.56 18.23
C THR A 141 14.37 9.33 19.42
N THR A 142 15.63 9.02 19.15
CA THR A 142 16.74 9.04 20.10
C THR A 142 17.93 9.64 19.38
N MET A 143 17.93 10.98 19.24
CA MET A 143 18.80 11.69 18.31
C MET A 143 20.29 11.64 18.71
N THR A 144 20.60 11.34 19.96
CA THR A 144 21.97 11.03 20.39
C THR A 144 22.58 9.84 19.62
N ARG A 145 21.77 8.89 19.10
CA ARG A 145 22.24 7.75 18.31
C ARG A 145 22.46 8.07 16.82
N CYS A 146 22.07 9.26 16.36
CA CYS A 146 22.15 9.66 14.96
C CYS A 146 23.61 9.74 14.48
N ILE A 147 23.91 9.13 13.31
CA ILE A 147 25.24 9.19 12.66
C ILE A 147 25.27 10.16 11.47
N HIS A 148 24.29 11.03 11.35
CA HIS A 148 24.18 12.10 10.34
C HIS A 148 24.31 11.60 8.89
N CYS A 149 23.77 10.40 8.59
CA CYS A 149 23.79 9.83 7.24
C CYS A 149 22.88 10.56 6.26
N MET A 150 21.93 11.34 6.74
CA MET A 150 20.96 12.14 5.99
C MET A 150 20.02 11.31 5.09
N ARG A 151 19.87 10.00 5.30
CA ARG A 151 18.92 9.19 4.53
C ARG A 151 17.48 9.66 4.77
N CYS A 152 17.08 9.93 6.02
CA CYS A 152 15.74 10.39 6.38
C CYS A 152 15.38 11.73 5.76
N VAL A 153 16.29 12.70 5.77
CA VAL A 153 16.08 14.03 5.16
C VAL A 153 15.88 13.90 3.66
N ARG A 154 16.77 13.14 2.98
CA ARG A 154 16.62 12.91 1.52
C ARG A 154 15.37 12.13 1.17
N PHE A 155 14.94 11.19 1.99
CA PHE A 155 13.67 10.48 1.79
C PHE A 155 12.48 11.44 1.90
N SER A 156 12.47 12.29 2.92
CA SER A 156 11.43 13.30 3.12
C SER A 156 11.26 14.19 1.87
N ASP A 157 12.37 14.72 1.38
CA ASP A 157 12.38 15.57 0.17
C ASP A 157 12.15 14.75 -1.12
N GLU A 158 12.95 13.72 -1.40
CA GLU A 158 13.00 13.10 -2.72
C GLU A 158 11.85 12.12 -2.99
N VAL A 159 11.43 11.35 -1.97
CA VAL A 159 10.42 10.28 -2.10
C VAL A 159 9.06 10.72 -1.59
N ALA A 160 8.99 11.20 -0.35
CA ALA A 160 7.74 11.65 0.25
C ALA A 160 7.28 13.02 -0.29
N GLY A 161 8.23 13.88 -0.63
CA GLY A 161 7.97 15.21 -1.20
C GLY A 161 7.44 16.22 -0.19
N VAL A 162 7.94 16.12 1.04
CA VAL A 162 7.62 17.04 2.12
C VAL A 162 8.92 17.60 2.73
N ASP A 163 8.96 18.91 2.95
CA ASP A 163 10.13 19.63 3.46
C ASP A 163 10.17 19.67 5.00
N ASP A 164 9.58 18.65 5.65
CA ASP A 164 9.41 18.63 7.11
C ASP A 164 10.71 18.30 7.86
N MET A 165 11.71 17.75 7.19
CA MET A 165 12.96 17.36 7.81
C MET A 165 14.15 18.12 7.25
N GLY A 166 15.09 18.48 8.13
CA GLY A 166 16.31 19.16 7.73
C GLY A 166 17.46 18.91 8.70
N ALA A 167 18.58 19.58 8.48
CA ALA A 167 19.71 19.60 9.39
C ALA A 167 20.05 21.04 9.78
N ILE A 168 20.29 21.26 11.07
CA ILE A 168 20.75 22.52 11.61
C ILE A 168 22.16 22.36 12.18
N GLY A 169 22.84 23.46 12.42
CA GLY A 169 24.21 23.46 12.94
C GLY A 169 25.26 23.00 11.91
N ARG A 170 26.45 22.74 12.38
CA ARG A 170 27.58 22.24 11.55
C ARG A 170 28.61 21.50 12.40
N GLY A 171 29.37 20.61 11.77
CA GLY A 171 30.40 19.81 12.43
C GLY A 171 29.80 18.94 13.52
N GLU A 172 30.37 18.97 14.72
CA GLU A 172 29.89 18.18 15.86
C GLU A 172 28.51 18.65 16.39
N HIS A 173 28.10 19.88 16.08
CA HIS A 173 26.80 20.43 16.46
C HIS A 173 25.71 20.24 15.40
N THR A 174 25.97 19.44 14.38
CA THR A 174 24.93 19.11 13.39
C THR A 174 23.84 18.28 14.06
N GLU A 175 22.57 18.65 13.85
CA GLU A 175 21.40 17.91 14.30
C GLU A 175 20.40 17.74 13.15
N VAL A 176 19.81 16.56 13.04
CA VAL A 176 18.65 16.32 12.18
C VAL A 176 17.41 16.68 13.00
N VAL A 177 16.55 17.52 12.43
CA VAL A 177 15.36 18.08 13.10
C VAL A 177 14.17 18.06 12.16
N THR A 178 12.97 18.15 12.73
CA THR A 178 11.76 18.53 11.99
C THR A 178 11.60 20.04 11.96
N TYR A 179 10.88 20.56 10.95
CA TYR A 179 10.60 21.98 10.84
C TYR A 179 9.71 22.42 11.99
N LEU A 180 10.15 23.39 12.78
CA LEU A 180 9.43 23.95 13.95
C LEU A 180 8.93 22.87 14.95
N ASP A 181 9.64 21.78 15.13
CA ASP A 181 9.22 20.62 15.95
C ASP A 181 7.85 20.03 15.55
N GLY A 182 7.49 20.21 14.28
CA GLY A 182 6.26 19.70 13.68
C GLY A 182 6.29 18.20 13.42
N LEU A 183 5.16 17.70 12.93
CA LEU A 183 5.03 16.31 12.50
C LEU A 183 5.77 16.07 11.19
N LEU A 184 6.13 14.83 10.90
CA LEU A 184 6.45 14.41 9.54
C LEU A 184 5.12 14.07 8.83
N ASP A 185 4.53 15.06 8.14
CA ASP A 185 3.18 14.98 7.58
C ASP A 185 3.15 14.36 6.19
N THR A 186 3.41 13.06 6.15
CA THR A 186 3.30 12.26 4.93
C THR A 186 2.70 10.89 5.24
N GLU A 187 2.02 10.31 4.26
CA GLU A 187 1.44 8.97 4.32
C GLU A 187 2.51 7.85 4.28
N LEU A 188 3.79 8.25 4.14
CA LEU A 188 4.96 7.36 4.02
C LEU A 188 5.96 7.51 5.17
N SER A 189 5.59 8.24 6.24
CA SER A 189 6.52 8.64 7.31
C SER A 189 7.27 7.47 7.94
N GLY A 190 6.63 6.32 8.12
CA GLY A 190 7.22 5.13 8.73
C GLY A 190 8.43 4.53 7.99
N ASN A 191 8.63 4.86 6.70
CA ASN A 191 9.78 4.34 5.95
C ASN A 191 11.13 4.92 6.41
N VAL A 192 11.15 6.05 7.11
CA VAL A 192 12.40 6.57 7.68
C VAL A 192 12.97 5.66 8.78
N ILE A 193 12.15 4.78 9.37
CA ILE A 193 12.57 3.81 10.37
C ILE A 193 13.47 2.75 9.72
N ASP A 194 13.05 2.19 8.58
CA ASP A 194 13.83 1.19 7.84
C ASP A 194 15.08 1.80 7.21
N LEU A 195 14.99 3.05 6.76
CA LEU A 195 16.11 3.80 6.20
C LEU A 195 17.18 4.17 7.21
N CYS A 196 16.80 4.31 8.49
CA CYS A 196 17.74 4.71 9.53
C CYS A 196 18.70 3.56 9.86
N PRO A 197 20.01 3.68 9.58
CA PRO A 197 20.98 2.59 9.79
C PRO A 197 21.27 2.31 11.27
N VAL A 198 20.67 3.10 12.16
CA VAL A 198 20.90 3.08 13.62
C VAL A 198 19.58 3.28 14.35
N GLY A 199 19.53 3.06 15.66
CA GLY A 199 18.35 3.27 16.48
C GLY A 199 18.03 4.73 16.83
N ALA A 200 18.32 5.67 15.93
CA ALA A 200 17.94 7.08 16.09
C ALA A 200 16.48 7.34 15.77
N LEU A 201 15.94 6.66 14.75
CA LEU A 201 14.53 6.67 14.38
C LEU A 201 14.02 5.22 14.46
N THR A 202 13.04 4.98 15.32
CA THR A 202 12.47 3.65 15.55
C THR A 202 10.93 3.71 15.60
N SER A 203 10.28 2.56 15.51
CA SER A 203 8.84 2.49 15.59
C SER A 203 8.35 2.75 17.01
N LYS A 204 7.62 3.84 17.23
CA LYS A 204 7.04 4.18 18.54
C LYS A 204 6.01 3.15 19.01
N PRO A 205 5.09 2.64 18.15
CA PRO A 205 4.15 1.59 18.57
C PRO A 205 4.79 0.23 18.87
N TYR A 206 5.96 -0.04 18.33
CA TYR A 206 6.70 -1.30 18.54
C TYR A 206 7.74 -1.19 19.65
N ALA A 207 7.97 -0.02 20.24
CA ALA A 207 9.05 0.25 21.20
C ALA A 207 9.09 -0.81 22.31
N PHE A 208 10.27 -1.41 22.53
CA PHE A 208 10.58 -2.41 23.56
C PHE A 208 9.72 -3.66 23.54
N THR A 209 9.12 -4.01 22.42
CA THR A 209 8.16 -5.13 22.34
C THR A 209 8.85 -6.48 22.13
N ALA A 210 9.79 -6.58 21.20
CA ALA A 210 10.54 -7.80 20.89
C ALA A 210 11.88 -7.49 20.24
N ARG A 211 12.78 -8.49 20.23
CA ARG A 211 14.01 -8.46 19.43
C ARG A 211 13.78 -9.16 18.09
N SER A 212 14.53 -8.77 17.07
CA SER A 212 14.40 -9.32 15.72
C SER A 212 14.51 -10.84 15.66
N TRP A 213 15.43 -11.43 16.42
CA TRP A 213 15.64 -12.89 16.47
C TRP A 213 14.53 -13.67 17.20
N GLU A 214 13.61 -13.00 17.89
CA GLU A 214 12.44 -13.62 18.52
C GLU A 214 11.26 -13.73 17.55
N LEU A 215 11.36 -13.11 16.39
CA LEU A 215 10.27 -12.97 15.44
C LEU A 215 10.30 -14.07 14.38
N LYS A 216 9.10 -14.48 13.96
CA LYS A 216 8.91 -15.35 12.80
C LYS A 216 8.39 -14.48 11.65
N GLU A 217 9.15 -14.41 10.59
CA GLU A 217 8.80 -13.71 9.35
C GLU A 217 7.87 -14.55 8.47
N THR A 218 6.87 -13.92 7.87
CA THR A 218 5.97 -14.54 6.90
C THR A 218 5.70 -13.55 5.77
N ASN A 219 5.99 -13.97 4.54
CA ASN A 219 5.71 -13.15 3.36
C ASN A 219 4.20 -13.03 3.13
N SER A 220 3.74 -11.81 2.89
CA SER A 220 2.34 -11.52 2.63
C SER A 220 2.21 -10.33 1.67
N ILE A 221 0.99 -9.88 1.47
CA ILE A 221 0.63 -8.68 0.73
C ILE A 221 -0.30 -7.80 1.54
N ASP A 222 -0.19 -6.51 1.32
CA ASP A 222 -1.09 -5.53 1.88
C ASP A 222 -2.47 -5.60 1.21
N VAL A 223 -3.52 -5.45 2.02
CA VAL A 223 -4.92 -5.42 1.58
C VAL A 223 -5.66 -4.17 2.06
N ILE A 224 -4.91 -3.23 2.62
CA ILE A 224 -5.49 -2.00 3.20
C ILE A 224 -5.80 -0.97 2.10
N ASP A 225 -5.17 -1.12 0.94
CA ASP A 225 -5.47 -0.42 -0.30
C ASP A 225 -5.40 -1.38 -1.52
N ALA A 226 -5.53 -0.86 -2.73
CA ALA A 226 -5.54 -1.67 -3.94
C ALA A 226 -4.17 -1.81 -4.64
N VAL A 227 -3.10 -1.28 -4.05
CA VAL A 227 -1.74 -1.39 -4.62
C VAL A 227 -1.21 -2.81 -4.53
N GLY A 228 -1.55 -3.53 -3.44
CA GLY A 228 -1.04 -4.86 -3.19
C GLY A 228 0.45 -4.87 -2.85
N SER A 229 0.89 -3.93 -2.01
CA SER A 229 2.29 -3.82 -1.58
C SER A 229 2.79 -5.12 -0.99
N ASN A 230 3.98 -5.53 -1.38
CA ASN A 230 4.63 -6.71 -0.84
C ASN A 230 5.14 -6.42 0.58
N ILE A 231 4.75 -7.25 1.53
CA ILE A 231 5.07 -7.08 2.96
C ILE A 231 5.62 -8.35 3.58
N THR A 232 6.34 -8.17 4.68
CA THR A 232 6.67 -9.21 5.64
C THR A 232 5.89 -8.96 6.92
N VAL A 233 5.18 -9.98 7.41
CA VAL A 233 4.46 -9.95 8.68
C VAL A 233 5.28 -10.66 9.73
N ASP A 234 5.77 -9.93 10.71
CA ASP A 234 6.57 -10.44 11.81
C ASP A 234 5.67 -10.80 12.99
N THR A 235 5.79 -12.04 13.44
CA THR A 235 4.97 -12.59 14.52
C THR A 235 5.79 -13.18 15.66
N ARG A 236 5.24 -13.10 16.89
CA ARG A 236 5.72 -13.83 18.06
C ARG A 236 4.52 -14.45 18.79
N ASP A 237 4.61 -15.72 19.13
CA ASP A 237 3.54 -16.49 19.81
C ASP A 237 2.18 -16.42 19.06
N GLY A 238 2.22 -16.36 17.73
CA GLY A 238 1.03 -16.29 16.89
C GLY A 238 0.36 -14.91 16.80
N ALA A 239 0.96 -13.88 17.40
CA ALA A 239 0.47 -12.51 17.34
C ALA A 239 1.33 -11.67 16.39
N VAL A 240 0.69 -10.84 15.58
CA VAL A 240 1.40 -9.85 14.73
C VAL A 240 2.06 -8.81 15.62
N MET A 241 3.36 -8.59 15.41
CA MET A 241 4.19 -7.67 16.17
C MET A 241 4.51 -6.41 15.36
N ARG A 242 4.85 -6.56 14.08
CA ARG A 242 5.11 -5.46 13.14
C ARG A 242 4.91 -5.92 11.69
N ILE A 243 4.78 -4.97 10.79
CA ILE A 243 4.74 -5.18 9.34
C ILE A 243 5.85 -4.36 8.71
N LEU A 244 6.64 -4.99 7.85
CA LEU A 244 7.76 -4.40 7.14
C LEU A 244 7.58 -4.50 5.63
N PRO A 245 8.17 -3.61 4.82
CA PRO A 245 8.17 -3.74 3.37
C PRO A 245 9.01 -4.94 2.92
N ARG A 246 8.60 -5.56 1.83
CA ARG A 246 9.38 -6.53 1.08
C ARG A 246 9.53 -6.02 -0.35
N ILE A 247 10.75 -6.03 -0.86
CA ILE A 247 11.09 -5.46 -2.17
C ILE A 247 10.27 -6.11 -3.29
N ASN A 248 9.61 -5.26 -4.08
CA ASN A 248 9.05 -5.60 -5.38
C ASN A 248 9.16 -4.38 -6.30
N GLU A 249 10.07 -4.44 -7.26
CA GLU A 249 10.40 -3.33 -8.16
C GLU A 249 9.21 -2.84 -8.97
N ASP A 250 8.32 -3.74 -9.35
CA ASP A 250 7.16 -3.44 -10.16
C ASP A 250 6.03 -2.76 -9.37
N VAL A 251 5.89 -3.06 -8.07
CA VAL A 251 4.75 -2.65 -7.26
C VAL A 251 5.13 -1.53 -6.29
N ASN A 252 5.81 -1.88 -5.20
CA ASN A 252 6.06 -0.96 -4.08
C ASN A 252 7.52 -0.55 -3.92
N GLU A 253 8.44 -1.00 -4.80
CA GLU A 253 9.88 -0.90 -4.58
C GLU A 253 10.23 -1.48 -3.20
N GLU A 254 10.62 -0.64 -2.24
CA GLU A 254 10.93 -1.02 -0.86
C GLU A 254 10.14 -0.19 0.16
N TRP A 255 9.06 0.47 -0.29
CA TRP A 255 8.24 1.34 0.53
C TRP A 255 6.89 0.72 0.87
N ILE A 256 6.32 1.10 2.01
CA ILE A 256 4.91 0.85 2.35
C ILE A 256 4.28 2.08 2.99
N SER A 257 2.97 2.20 2.89
CA SER A 257 2.25 3.30 3.53
C SER A 257 2.20 3.14 5.05
N ASP A 258 2.03 4.24 5.77
CA ASP A 258 1.90 4.23 7.23
C ASP A 258 0.70 3.40 7.67
N LYS A 259 -0.39 3.44 6.91
CA LYS A 259 -1.58 2.62 7.13
C LYS A 259 -1.27 1.13 7.02
N THR A 260 -0.54 0.72 6.00
CA THR A 260 -0.06 -0.67 5.81
C THR A 260 0.82 -1.10 6.98
N ARG A 261 1.77 -0.25 7.38
CA ARG A 261 2.77 -0.55 8.41
C ARG A 261 2.19 -0.66 9.81
N PHE A 262 1.24 0.20 10.18
CA PHE A 262 0.88 0.42 11.57
C PHE A 262 -0.56 0.03 11.95
N SER A 263 -1.45 -0.28 10.99
CA SER A 263 -2.82 -0.71 11.32
C SER A 263 -2.92 -2.10 11.95
N TYR A 264 -1.79 -2.79 12.14
CA TYR A 264 -1.75 -4.17 12.67
C TYR A 264 -2.32 -4.32 14.09
N ASP A 265 -2.34 -3.26 14.90
CA ASP A 265 -2.98 -3.31 16.22
C ASP A 265 -4.51 -3.46 16.09
N GLY A 266 -5.10 -2.94 15.01
CA GLY A 266 -6.51 -3.13 14.68
C GLY A 266 -6.88 -4.59 14.44
N ILE A 267 -5.93 -5.42 13.97
CA ILE A 267 -6.16 -6.86 13.80
C ILE A 267 -6.59 -7.55 15.12
N LYS A 268 -6.23 -7.00 16.27
CA LYS A 268 -6.54 -7.56 17.59
C LYS A 268 -7.73 -6.89 18.28
N LYS A 269 -8.20 -5.74 17.78
CA LYS A 269 -9.21 -4.92 18.44
C LYS A 269 -10.56 -5.03 17.75
N ARG A 270 -11.66 -4.91 18.52
CA ARG A 270 -13.05 -5.02 18.04
C ARG A 270 -13.31 -6.30 17.24
N ARG A 271 -12.56 -7.39 17.52
CA ARG A 271 -12.64 -8.64 16.79
C ARG A 271 -13.90 -9.43 17.14
N LEU A 272 -14.50 -9.98 16.10
CA LEU A 272 -15.51 -11.00 16.23
C LEU A 272 -14.79 -12.34 16.42
N ASP A 273 -14.95 -12.95 17.58
CA ASP A 273 -14.25 -14.17 18.00
C ASP A 273 -15.17 -15.39 18.10
N ARG A 274 -16.49 -15.20 18.02
CA ARG A 274 -17.53 -16.23 18.10
C ARG A 274 -18.77 -15.81 17.33
N PRO A 275 -19.68 -16.74 16.98
CA PRO A 275 -20.95 -16.39 16.37
C PRO A 275 -21.89 -15.65 17.32
N TYR A 276 -22.72 -14.76 16.75
CA TYR A 276 -23.81 -14.06 17.46
C TYR A 276 -25.12 -14.21 16.72
N VAL A 277 -26.24 -14.25 17.49
CA VAL A 277 -27.60 -14.26 16.97
C VAL A 277 -28.41 -13.18 17.64
N ARG A 278 -29.17 -12.39 16.89
CA ARG A 278 -30.05 -11.34 17.45
C ARG A 278 -31.31 -11.96 18.02
N LYS A 279 -31.45 -11.85 19.35
CA LYS A 279 -32.63 -12.31 20.12
C LYS A 279 -33.28 -11.10 20.80
N ARG A 280 -34.56 -10.82 20.52
CA ARG A 280 -35.30 -9.68 21.09
C ARG A 280 -34.57 -8.33 20.92
N GLY A 281 -34.02 -8.10 19.74
CA GLY A 281 -33.33 -6.86 19.38
C GLY A 281 -31.85 -6.76 19.84
N LYS A 282 -31.34 -7.70 20.66
CA LYS A 282 -29.95 -7.70 21.14
C LYS A 282 -29.15 -8.85 20.52
N LEU A 283 -27.91 -8.59 20.16
CA LEU A 283 -26.95 -9.64 19.79
C LEU A 283 -26.55 -10.44 21.03
N VAL A 284 -26.61 -11.76 20.93
CA VAL A 284 -26.29 -12.70 22.00
C VAL A 284 -25.30 -13.72 21.43
N GLU A 285 -24.30 -14.07 22.20
CA GLU A 285 -23.35 -15.15 21.88
C GLU A 285 -24.11 -16.43 21.51
N ALA A 286 -23.58 -17.13 20.52
CA ALA A 286 -24.17 -18.37 20.02
C ALA A 286 -23.10 -19.37 19.61
N THR A 287 -23.46 -20.62 19.57
CA THR A 287 -22.65 -21.67 18.95
C THR A 287 -22.81 -21.61 17.42
N TRP A 288 -21.86 -22.21 16.68
CA TRP A 288 -21.96 -22.38 15.23
C TRP A 288 -23.28 -23.05 14.79
N GLY A 289 -23.71 -24.11 15.55
CA GLY A 289 -24.95 -24.82 15.27
C GLY A 289 -26.20 -23.93 15.44
N GLU A 290 -26.24 -23.09 16.49
CA GLU A 290 -27.35 -22.14 16.70
C GLU A 290 -27.37 -21.06 15.62
N ALA A 291 -26.20 -20.51 15.25
CA ALA A 291 -26.08 -19.51 14.19
C ALA A 291 -26.54 -20.06 12.83
N PHE A 292 -26.06 -21.24 12.44
CA PHE A 292 -26.46 -21.88 11.18
C PHE A 292 -27.95 -22.27 11.18
N SER A 293 -28.49 -22.72 12.31
CA SER A 293 -29.92 -23.00 12.46
C SER A 293 -30.78 -21.73 12.30
N ALA A 294 -30.31 -20.59 12.84
CA ALA A 294 -30.97 -19.30 12.68
C ALA A 294 -30.96 -18.86 11.21
N ILE A 295 -29.86 -19.02 10.49
CA ILE A 295 -29.75 -18.71 9.07
C ILE A 295 -30.70 -19.62 8.26
N LYS A 296 -30.65 -20.93 8.48
CA LYS A 296 -31.55 -21.88 7.80
C LYS A 296 -33.02 -21.50 7.99
N LYS A 297 -33.40 -21.08 9.21
CA LYS A 297 -34.74 -20.59 9.52
C LYS A 297 -35.06 -19.29 8.79
N GLY A 298 -34.14 -18.32 8.78
CA GLY A 298 -34.29 -17.04 8.10
C GLY A 298 -34.44 -17.18 6.58
N LEU A 299 -33.82 -18.20 5.99
CA LEU A 299 -33.93 -18.51 4.56
C LEU A 299 -35.15 -19.36 4.17
N SER A 300 -35.89 -19.85 5.15
CA SER A 300 -37.03 -20.78 4.86
C SER A 300 -38.10 -20.10 4.01
N GLY A 301 -38.39 -20.71 2.86
CA GLY A 301 -39.40 -20.22 1.92
C GLY A 301 -38.97 -19.11 0.98
N LEU A 302 -37.74 -18.57 1.15
CA LEU A 302 -37.19 -17.55 0.26
C LEU A 302 -36.74 -18.15 -1.07
N LYS A 303 -36.83 -17.35 -2.12
CA LYS A 303 -36.35 -17.66 -3.48
C LYS A 303 -35.11 -16.82 -3.77
N GLY A 304 -34.31 -17.19 -4.75
CA GLY A 304 -33.09 -16.46 -5.11
C GLY A 304 -33.28 -14.96 -5.35
N LYS A 305 -34.43 -14.54 -5.90
CA LYS A 305 -34.76 -13.13 -6.10
C LYS A 305 -34.97 -12.34 -4.81
N ASP A 306 -35.23 -13.02 -3.71
CA ASP A 306 -35.48 -12.42 -2.39
C ASP A 306 -34.17 -12.25 -1.59
N ILE A 307 -33.04 -12.70 -2.18
CA ILE A 307 -31.72 -12.77 -1.53
C ILE A 307 -30.71 -11.96 -2.34
N ALA A 308 -29.87 -11.19 -1.65
CA ALA A 308 -28.72 -10.50 -2.24
C ALA A 308 -27.46 -10.67 -1.38
N GLY A 309 -26.31 -10.31 -1.93
CA GLY A 309 -25.04 -10.29 -1.23
C GLY A 309 -24.24 -9.02 -1.52
N LEU A 310 -23.51 -8.54 -0.50
CA LEU A 310 -22.53 -7.48 -0.62
C LEU A 310 -21.15 -8.01 -0.22
N VAL A 311 -20.11 -7.57 -0.93
CA VAL A 311 -18.72 -7.97 -0.70
C VAL A 311 -17.91 -6.75 -0.25
N GLY A 312 -17.12 -6.91 0.81
CA GLY A 312 -16.29 -5.88 1.38
C GLY A 312 -14.92 -5.74 0.73
N ASP A 313 -14.24 -4.66 1.05
CA ASP A 313 -13.04 -4.18 0.36
C ASP A 313 -11.79 -5.04 0.60
N VAL A 314 -11.75 -5.83 1.69
CA VAL A 314 -10.59 -6.66 2.07
C VAL A 314 -10.82 -8.17 1.86
N ALA A 315 -11.88 -8.56 1.15
CA ALA A 315 -12.21 -9.95 0.88
C ALA A 315 -11.23 -10.58 -0.13
N ASP A 316 -10.74 -11.80 0.16
CA ASP A 316 -9.94 -12.58 -0.78
C ASP A 316 -10.80 -13.31 -1.83
N MET A 317 -10.17 -13.73 -2.92
CA MET A 317 -10.87 -14.37 -4.03
C MET A 317 -11.46 -15.73 -3.67
N GLU A 318 -10.84 -16.46 -2.76
CA GLU A 318 -11.35 -17.75 -2.25
C GLU A 318 -12.68 -17.56 -1.51
N ALA A 319 -12.74 -16.55 -0.62
CA ALA A 319 -13.96 -16.17 0.08
C ALA A 319 -15.05 -15.68 -0.89
N MET A 320 -14.67 -14.81 -1.85
CA MET A 320 -15.60 -14.28 -2.86
C MET A 320 -16.19 -15.37 -3.75
N LEU A 321 -15.39 -16.33 -4.21
CA LEU A 321 -15.87 -17.44 -5.02
C LEU A 321 -16.80 -18.35 -4.21
N ALA A 322 -16.44 -18.68 -2.97
CA ALA A 322 -17.30 -19.47 -2.09
C ALA A 322 -18.63 -18.76 -1.81
N PHE A 323 -18.60 -17.44 -1.63
CA PHE A 323 -19.78 -16.61 -1.46
C PHE A 323 -20.69 -16.59 -2.70
N LYS A 324 -20.08 -16.41 -3.87
CA LYS A 324 -20.78 -16.51 -5.17
C LYS A 324 -21.46 -17.86 -5.35
N ASP A 325 -20.74 -18.95 -5.11
CA ASP A 325 -21.25 -20.30 -5.23
C ASP A 325 -22.40 -20.57 -4.24
N PHE A 326 -22.23 -20.12 -2.99
CA PHE A 326 -23.25 -20.28 -1.95
C PHE A 326 -24.55 -19.56 -2.32
N LEU A 327 -24.49 -18.28 -2.64
CA LEU A 327 -25.67 -17.51 -3.04
C LEU A 327 -26.28 -18.03 -4.35
N GLY A 328 -25.45 -18.42 -5.31
CA GLY A 328 -25.86 -19.06 -6.56
C GLY A 328 -26.61 -20.38 -6.32
N SER A 329 -26.19 -21.18 -5.35
CA SER A 329 -26.86 -22.42 -4.94
C SER A 329 -28.27 -22.18 -4.36
N LEU A 330 -28.49 -20.99 -3.77
CA LEU A 330 -29.80 -20.52 -3.31
C LEU A 330 -30.64 -19.90 -4.44
N GLY A 331 -30.05 -19.77 -5.64
CA GLY A 331 -30.67 -19.17 -6.83
C GLY A 331 -30.56 -17.66 -6.93
N SER A 332 -29.78 -17.02 -6.05
CA SER A 332 -29.49 -15.58 -6.15
C SER A 332 -28.39 -15.32 -7.18
N LYS A 333 -28.58 -14.24 -7.96
CA LYS A 333 -27.56 -13.69 -8.88
C LYS A 333 -27.18 -12.26 -8.50
N ARG A 334 -27.74 -11.73 -7.42
CA ARG A 334 -27.55 -10.34 -6.99
C ARG A 334 -26.42 -10.30 -5.97
N ILE A 335 -25.21 -10.08 -6.45
CA ILE A 335 -24.02 -9.90 -5.61
C ILE A 335 -23.30 -8.66 -6.11
N GLU A 336 -22.99 -7.73 -5.21
CA GLU A 336 -22.32 -6.46 -5.53
C GLU A 336 -21.09 -6.26 -4.67
N ALA A 337 -19.99 -5.90 -5.30
CA ALA A 337 -18.71 -5.61 -4.64
C ALA A 337 -18.31 -4.12 -4.72
N ARG A 338 -19.03 -3.31 -5.48
CA ARG A 338 -18.76 -1.88 -5.62
C ARG A 338 -19.55 -1.13 -4.56
N GLN A 339 -19.07 -1.16 -3.31
CA GLN A 339 -19.74 -0.51 -2.17
C GLN A 339 -19.80 1.02 -2.32
N ASP A 340 -18.88 1.60 -3.07
CA ASP A 340 -18.81 3.01 -3.43
C ASP A 340 -19.73 3.41 -4.60
N GLY A 341 -20.43 2.44 -5.20
CA GLY A 341 -21.31 2.68 -6.34
C GLY A 341 -20.58 2.90 -7.68
N ALA A 342 -19.27 2.69 -7.75
CA ALA A 342 -18.47 2.96 -8.95
C ALA A 342 -19.03 2.28 -10.22
N ALA A 343 -19.26 3.07 -11.26
CA ALA A 343 -19.84 2.63 -12.53
C ALA A 343 -18.77 1.99 -13.45
N LEU A 344 -18.26 0.82 -13.04
CA LEU A 344 -17.27 0.05 -13.80
C LEU A 344 -17.97 -0.92 -14.76
N ASP A 345 -17.45 -1.01 -15.98
CA ASP A 345 -17.91 -1.93 -17.03
C ASP A 345 -17.00 -3.17 -17.06
N THR A 346 -17.56 -4.35 -16.84
CA THR A 346 -16.82 -5.61 -16.79
C THR A 346 -16.75 -6.33 -18.14
N SER A 347 -17.27 -5.75 -19.22
CA SER A 347 -17.26 -6.37 -20.54
C SER A 347 -15.87 -6.50 -21.16
N VAL A 348 -14.96 -5.59 -20.79
CA VAL A 348 -13.56 -5.57 -21.24
C VAL A 348 -12.65 -5.37 -20.03
N ARG A 349 -11.75 -6.32 -19.79
CA ARG A 349 -10.85 -6.29 -18.61
C ARG A 349 -9.93 -5.06 -18.58
N ALA A 350 -9.42 -4.63 -19.72
CA ALA A 350 -8.64 -3.39 -19.85
C ALA A 350 -9.42 -2.12 -19.40
N GLY A 351 -10.75 -2.19 -19.32
CA GLY A 351 -11.60 -1.07 -18.89
C GLY A 351 -11.59 -0.79 -17.39
N TYR A 352 -10.99 -1.67 -16.58
CA TYR A 352 -10.92 -1.51 -15.13
C TYR A 352 -9.57 -1.83 -14.49
N LEU A 353 -8.49 -1.89 -15.29
CA LEU A 353 -7.13 -2.12 -14.79
C LEU A 353 -6.26 -0.87 -14.92
N MET A 354 -5.18 -0.85 -14.17
CA MET A 354 -4.03 0.02 -14.44
C MET A 354 -3.15 -0.68 -15.49
N ASN A 355 -3.47 -0.47 -16.77
CA ASN A 355 -2.90 -1.22 -17.89
C ASN A 355 -1.40 -1.00 -18.12
N THR A 356 -0.87 0.17 -17.74
CA THR A 356 0.57 0.44 -17.80
C THR A 356 1.37 -0.36 -16.77
N GLY A 357 0.68 -0.87 -15.74
CA GLY A 357 1.32 -1.25 -14.49
C GLY A 357 1.76 -0.05 -13.67
N ILE A 358 2.06 -0.27 -12.39
CA ILE A 358 2.52 0.79 -11.47
C ILE A 358 3.92 1.28 -11.90
N ALA A 359 4.83 0.37 -12.25
CA ALA A 359 6.16 0.72 -12.74
C ALA A 359 6.12 1.52 -14.07
N GLY A 360 5.14 1.25 -14.94
CA GLY A 360 4.98 1.96 -16.22
C GLY A 360 4.68 3.46 -16.10
N ILE A 361 4.28 3.93 -14.90
CA ILE A 361 4.13 5.38 -14.63
C ILE A 361 5.43 6.13 -14.92
N GLU A 362 6.58 5.51 -14.65
CA GLU A 362 7.90 6.14 -14.88
C GLU A 362 8.24 6.32 -16.36
N GLU A 363 7.52 5.68 -17.27
CA GLU A 363 7.72 5.82 -18.71
C GLU A 363 6.87 6.93 -19.34
N ALA A 364 5.84 7.42 -18.62
CA ALA A 364 4.93 8.44 -19.11
C ALA A 364 5.62 9.82 -19.17
N ASP A 365 5.23 10.64 -20.16
CA ASP A 365 5.69 12.02 -20.31
C ASP A 365 4.57 13.06 -20.12
N TYR A 366 3.30 12.64 -20.12
CA TYR A 366 2.15 13.44 -19.72
C TYR A 366 1.10 12.57 -19.04
N LEU A 367 0.65 12.96 -17.85
CA LEU A 367 -0.35 12.27 -17.04
C LEU A 367 -1.56 13.16 -16.80
N LEU A 368 -2.76 12.65 -17.11
CA LEU A 368 -4.03 13.27 -16.74
C LEU A 368 -4.68 12.46 -15.59
N LEU A 369 -4.84 13.07 -14.44
CA LEU A 369 -5.64 12.56 -13.33
C LEU A 369 -7.09 12.98 -13.53
N VAL A 370 -8.04 12.06 -13.34
CA VAL A 370 -9.48 12.33 -13.45
C VAL A 370 -10.19 11.76 -12.23
N GLY A 371 -10.58 12.61 -11.31
CA GLY A 371 -11.31 12.22 -10.09
C GLY A 371 -10.56 11.19 -9.24
N THR A 372 -9.29 11.46 -8.99
CA THR A 372 -8.45 10.66 -8.10
C THR A 372 -7.48 11.55 -7.33
N ASN A 373 -7.27 11.21 -6.07
CA ASN A 373 -6.20 11.73 -5.23
C ASN A 373 -5.24 10.57 -4.89
N PRO A 374 -4.22 10.32 -5.71
CA PRO A 374 -3.32 9.18 -5.50
C PRO A 374 -2.55 9.26 -4.17
N ARG A 375 -2.36 10.46 -3.59
CA ARG A 375 -1.70 10.61 -2.28
C ARG A 375 -2.50 9.93 -1.16
N SER A 376 -3.83 10.08 -1.14
CA SER A 376 -4.70 9.46 -0.13
C SER A 376 -5.21 8.06 -0.52
N GLU A 377 -5.45 7.83 -1.82
CA GLU A 377 -6.01 6.57 -2.32
C GLU A 377 -4.95 5.46 -2.42
N ALA A 378 -3.74 5.80 -2.89
CA ALA A 378 -2.64 4.87 -3.14
C ALA A 378 -1.28 5.57 -3.02
N PRO A 379 -0.76 5.83 -1.80
CA PRO A 379 0.46 6.62 -1.58
C PRO A 379 1.68 6.16 -2.37
N LEU A 380 1.79 4.85 -2.65
CA LEU A 380 2.91 4.32 -3.43
C LEU A 380 2.77 4.63 -4.92
N VAL A 381 1.56 4.71 -5.45
CA VAL A 381 1.31 5.22 -6.81
C VAL A 381 1.69 6.70 -6.86
N ASN A 382 1.32 7.48 -5.85
CA ASN A 382 1.72 8.89 -5.74
C ASN A 382 3.25 9.07 -5.69
N ALA A 383 3.94 8.27 -4.87
CA ALA A 383 5.41 8.28 -4.81
C ALA A 383 6.05 7.91 -6.16
N ARG A 384 5.44 6.99 -6.93
CA ARG A 384 5.89 6.62 -8.27
C ARG A 384 5.68 7.76 -9.28
N ILE A 385 4.54 8.47 -9.21
CA ILE A 385 4.28 9.67 -10.02
C ILE A 385 5.29 10.77 -9.66
N ARG A 386 5.51 11.04 -8.36
CA ARG A 386 6.52 12.00 -7.92
C ARG A 386 7.91 11.66 -8.48
N LYS A 387 8.32 10.40 -8.39
CA LYS A 387 9.59 9.93 -8.95
C LYS A 387 9.69 10.25 -10.45
N ALA A 388 8.62 10.01 -11.21
CA ALA A 388 8.57 10.32 -12.64
C ALA A 388 8.61 11.83 -12.91
N VAL A 389 7.92 12.66 -12.12
CA VAL A 389 7.99 14.13 -12.21
C VAL A 389 9.41 14.62 -11.99
N VAL A 390 10.04 14.22 -10.88
CA VAL A 390 11.36 14.73 -10.47
C VAL A 390 12.49 14.21 -11.36
N LYS A 391 12.46 12.91 -11.73
CA LYS A 391 13.56 12.28 -12.48
C LYS A 391 13.38 12.34 -13.99
N ASN A 392 12.16 12.22 -14.49
CA ASN A 392 11.88 12.05 -15.92
C ASN A 392 11.15 13.25 -16.53
N GLY A 393 10.75 14.25 -15.71
CA GLY A 393 10.07 15.46 -16.18
C GLY A 393 8.63 15.22 -16.62
N LEU A 394 7.94 14.23 -15.99
CA LEU A 394 6.52 13.98 -16.23
C LEU A 394 5.70 15.23 -15.89
N THR A 395 4.87 15.67 -16.82
CA THR A 395 3.87 16.74 -16.57
C THR A 395 2.57 16.11 -16.10
N VAL A 396 2.01 16.63 -15.00
CA VAL A 396 0.76 16.12 -14.42
C VAL A 396 -0.33 17.17 -14.52
N ALA A 397 -1.49 16.79 -15.03
CA ALA A 397 -2.71 17.60 -15.07
C ALA A 397 -3.79 16.92 -14.22
N ASN A 398 -4.63 17.71 -13.53
CA ASN A 398 -5.70 17.21 -12.67
C ASN A 398 -7.07 17.79 -13.07
N ILE A 399 -8.06 16.91 -13.15
CA ILE A 399 -9.50 17.21 -13.17
C ILE A 399 -10.11 16.54 -11.95
N GLY A 400 -10.31 17.29 -10.90
CA GLY A 400 -10.80 16.80 -9.61
C GLY A 400 -10.59 17.82 -8.52
N ASP A 401 -10.66 17.39 -7.28
CA ASP A 401 -10.34 18.22 -6.13
C ASP A 401 -8.85 18.59 -6.15
N ALA A 402 -8.57 19.89 -5.96
CA ALA A 402 -7.20 20.40 -5.92
C ALA A 402 -6.59 20.09 -4.54
N THR A 403 -5.64 19.18 -4.52
CA THR A 403 -4.96 18.76 -3.30
C THR A 403 -3.44 18.79 -3.50
N ASP A 404 -2.71 18.95 -2.41
CA ASP A 404 -1.24 18.82 -2.42
C ASP A 404 -0.86 17.36 -2.69
N LEU A 405 -0.38 17.07 -3.90
CA LEU A 405 0.13 15.76 -4.29
C LEU A 405 1.65 15.61 -4.07
N SER A 406 2.28 16.60 -3.45
CA SER A 406 3.73 16.69 -3.22
C SER A 406 4.59 16.93 -4.48
N TYR A 407 4.00 17.35 -5.58
CA TYR A 407 4.65 17.76 -6.83
C TYR A 407 3.77 18.76 -7.60
N ASP A 408 4.35 19.45 -8.57
CA ASP A 408 3.62 20.43 -9.38
C ASP A 408 2.54 19.77 -10.24
N VAL A 409 1.34 20.36 -10.24
CA VAL A 409 0.16 19.87 -10.96
C VAL A 409 -0.51 21.03 -11.70
N GLU A 410 -0.87 20.81 -12.97
CA GLU A 410 -1.72 21.72 -13.75
C GLU A 410 -3.19 21.49 -13.37
N GLU A 411 -3.78 22.38 -12.57
CA GLU A 411 -5.15 22.24 -12.07
C GLU A 411 -6.17 22.77 -13.10
N PHE A 412 -7.15 21.94 -13.46
CA PHE A 412 -8.21 22.29 -14.41
C PHE A 412 -9.61 22.32 -13.76
N GLY A 413 -9.67 22.28 -12.44
CA GLY A 413 -10.91 22.29 -11.65
C GLY A 413 -11.59 20.92 -11.58
N ASP A 414 -12.73 20.88 -10.92
CA ASP A 414 -13.46 19.65 -10.54
C ASP A 414 -14.66 19.32 -11.46
N ASP A 415 -14.91 20.10 -12.52
CA ASP A 415 -16.02 19.88 -13.46
C ASP A 415 -15.67 18.81 -14.50
N ALA A 416 -16.18 17.59 -14.33
CA ALA A 416 -16.00 16.49 -15.28
C ALA A 416 -16.52 16.80 -16.71
N ALA A 417 -17.38 17.81 -16.92
CA ALA A 417 -17.88 18.19 -18.23
C ALA A 417 -16.76 18.67 -19.19
N ILE A 418 -15.60 19.05 -18.65
CA ILE A 418 -14.41 19.43 -19.43
C ILE A 418 -13.94 18.29 -20.35
N LEU A 419 -14.18 17.02 -19.99
CA LEU A 419 -13.86 15.84 -20.80
C LEU A 419 -14.50 15.90 -22.19
N LYS A 420 -15.67 16.54 -22.34
CA LYS A 420 -16.32 16.75 -23.65
C LYS A 420 -15.45 17.60 -24.58
N THR A 421 -14.79 18.64 -24.05
CA THR A 421 -13.94 19.55 -24.83
C THR A 421 -12.59 18.93 -25.13
N ILE A 422 -12.06 18.10 -24.23
CA ILE A 422 -10.83 17.31 -24.46
C ILE A 422 -11.05 16.32 -25.61
N LYS A 423 -12.15 15.53 -25.56
CA LYS A 423 -12.50 14.58 -26.64
C LYS A 423 -12.57 15.25 -28.01
N THR A 424 -13.14 16.48 -28.10
CA THR A 424 -13.22 17.22 -29.38
C THR A 424 -11.89 17.80 -29.84
N GLY A 425 -10.85 17.81 -29.01
CA GLY A 425 -9.53 18.36 -29.33
C GLY A 425 -9.41 19.87 -29.15
N ARG A 426 -10.39 20.51 -28.51
CA ARG A 426 -10.44 21.98 -28.34
C ARG A 426 -9.78 22.48 -27.08
N HIS A 427 -9.46 21.57 -26.15
CA HIS A 427 -8.85 21.89 -24.87
C HIS A 427 -7.32 21.79 -24.90
N ASP A 428 -6.61 22.51 -24.03
CA ASP A 428 -5.15 22.49 -24.00
C ASP A 428 -4.62 21.10 -23.56
N ILE A 429 -5.29 20.40 -22.62
CA ILE A 429 -5.01 19.01 -22.30
C ILE A 429 -4.98 18.11 -23.54
N ALA A 430 -5.92 18.30 -24.50
CA ALA A 430 -5.94 17.50 -25.72
C ALA A 430 -4.74 17.76 -26.63
N LYS A 431 -4.20 18.99 -26.62
CA LYS A 431 -2.97 19.33 -27.33
C LYS A 431 -1.75 18.67 -26.67
N ALA A 432 -1.70 18.69 -25.33
CA ALA A 432 -0.64 18.07 -24.54
C ALA A 432 -0.62 16.55 -24.72
N LEU A 433 -1.77 15.88 -24.57
CA LEU A 433 -1.92 14.44 -24.81
C LEU A 433 -1.49 14.04 -26.23
N LYS A 434 -1.81 14.87 -27.24
CA LYS A 434 -1.41 14.62 -28.62
C LYS A 434 0.09 14.82 -28.87
N ALA A 435 0.74 15.71 -28.14
CA ALA A 435 2.17 16.01 -28.27
C ALA A 435 3.04 15.01 -27.52
N ALA A 436 2.51 14.40 -26.46
CA ALA A 436 3.19 13.41 -25.64
C ALA A 436 3.51 12.12 -26.43
N LYS A 437 4.62 11.46 -26.07
CA LYS A 437 5.04 10.19 -26.67
C LYS A 437 4.38 9.01 -25.97
N LYS A 438 4.23 9.10 -24.64
CA LYS A 438 3.61 8.10 -23.78
C LYS A 438 2.57 8.77 -22.85
N PRO A 439 1.47 9.31 -23.43
CA PRO A 439 0.41 9.94 -22.64
C PRO A 439 -0.33 8.91 -21.80
N MET A 440 -0.69 9.29 -20.59
CA MET A 440 -1.35 8.46 -19.60
C MET A 440 -2.58 9.16 -19.02
N ILE A 441 -3.61 8.40 -18.71
CA ILE A 441 -4.77 8.84 -17.93
C ILE A 441 -4.92 7.89 -16.74
N ILE A 442 -5.14 8.42 -15.54
CA ILE A 442 -5.58 7.67 -14.37
C ILE A 442 -6.98 8.15 -14.00
N LEU A 443 -7.96 7.27 -14.12
CA LEU A 443 -9.35 7.49 -13.74
C LEU A 443 -9.60 6.91 -12.35
N GLY A 444 -10.08 7.74 -11.42
CA GLY A 444 -10.31 7.35 -10.03
C GLY A 444 -11.75 7.03 -9.68
N GLN A 445 -11.93 6.48 -8.48
CA GLN A 445 -13.24 6.06 -7.99
C GLN A 445 -14.17 7.26 -7.72
N ALA A 446 -13.64 8.43 -7.35
CA ALA A 446 -14.42 9.64 -7.14
C ALA A 446 -15.22 10.07 -8.40
N ALA A 447 -14.63 9.92 -9.59
CA ALA A 447 -15.32 10.17 -10.84
C ALA A 447 -16.31 9.06 -11.22
N LEU A 448 -15.94 7.80 -10.93
CA LEU A 448 -16.74 6.62 -11.27
C LEU A 448 -17.95 6.41 -10.35
N ALA A 449 -17.89 6.84 -9.10
CA ALA A 449 -18.98 6.71 -8.12
C ALA A 449 -20.10 7.77 -8.31
N ARG A 450 -19.92 8.74 -9.20
CA ARG A 450 -20.96 9.73 -9.54
C ARG A 450 -22.14 9.07 -10.26
N ALA A 451 -23.32 9.68 -10.18
CA ALA A 451 -24.51 9.23 -10.91
C ALA A 451 -24.27 9.15 -12.43
N ASP A 452 -23.41 10.01 -12.97
CA ASP A 452 -22.98 10.04 -14.38
C ASP A 452 -21.66 9.29 -14.64
N GLY A 453 -21.17 8.50 -13.66
CA GLY A 453 -19.88 7.80 -13.71
C GLY A 453 -19.70 6.89 -14.94
N ALA A 454 -20.76 6.23 -15.39
CA ALA A 454 -20.72 5.43 -16.62
C ALA A 454 -20.45 6.28 -17.88
N ALA A 455 -20.99 7.51 -17.94
CA ALA A 455 -20.74 8.44 -19.02
C ALA A 455 -19.32 9.03 -18.95
N ILE A 456 -18.80 9.26 -17.72
CA ILE A 456 -17.42 9.68 -17.50
C ILE A 456 -16.45 8.59 -17.95
N LEU A 457 -16.69 7.32 -17.56
CA LEU A 457 -15.90 6.16 -18.02
C LEU A 457 -15.83 6.11 -19.55
N LYS A 458 -17.00 6.16 -20.22
CA LYS A 458 -17.08 6.15 -21.68
C LYS A 458 -16.32 7.32 -22.31
N LYS A 459 -16.45 8.52 -21.75
CA LYS A 459 -15.79 9.70 -22.29
C LYS A 459 -14.29 9.66 -22.12
N THR A 460 -13.82 9.18 -20.95
CA THR A 460 -12.39 9.00 -20.65
C THR A 460 -11.80 7.90 -21.55
N ARG A 461 -12.53 6.80 -21.75
CA ARG A 461 -12.16 5.73 -22.70
C ARG A 461 -11.98 6.29 -24.13
N ASP A 462 -12.92 7.12 -24.61
CA ASP A 462 -12.86 7.71 -25.95
C ASP A 462 -11.68 8.69 -26.11
N ILE A 463 -11.28 9.39 -25.03
CA ILE A 463 -10.09 10.22 -24.99
C ILE A 463 -8.84 9.34 -25.06
N ALA A 464 -8.80 8.27 -24.27
CA ALA A 464 -7.68 7.32 -24.26
C ALA A 464 -7.50 6.63 -25.62
N ASP A 465 -8.59 6.16 -26.24
CA ASP A 465 -8.58 5.55 -27.57
C ASP A 465 -7.97 6.49 -28.64
N LYS A 466 -8.22 7.77 -28.48
CA LYS A 466 -7.73 8.78 -29.42
C LYS A 466 -6.29 9.21 -29.22
N TYR A 467 -5.81 9.20 -27.97
CA TYR A 467 -4.54 9.84 -27.62
C TYR A 467 -3.56 8.95 -26.85
N CYS A 468 -4.05 7.97 -26.05
CA CYS A 468 -3.25 7.26 -25.07
C CYS A 468 -3.03 5.78 -25.40
N VAL A 469 -3.69 5.24 -26.42
CA VAL A 469 -3.58 3.82 -26.79
C VAL A 469 -2.93 3.68 -28.15
N SER A 470 -1.90 2.83 -28.22
CA SER A 470 -1.18 2.45 -29.44
C SER A 470 -0.86 0.96 -29.42
N GLU A 471 -0.13 0.45 -30.39
CA GLU A 471 0.27 -0.97 -30.47
C GLU A 471 1.14 -1.39 -29.26
N ASP A 472 2.05 -0.52 -28.83
CA ASP A 472 3.02 -0.78 -27.76
C ASP A 472 2.71 -0.09 -26.43
N TRP A 473 1.65 0.71 -26.36
CA TRP A 473 1.33 1.49 -25.17
C TRP A 473 -0.17 1.57 -24.92
N ASN A 474 -0.61 1.15 -23.73
CA ASN A 474 -1.97 1.39 -23.27
C ASN A 474 -1.94 2.29 -22.03
N GLY A 475 -2.04 3.60 -22.25
CA GLY A 475 -2.01 4.62 -21.21
C GLY A 475 -3.33 4.85 -20.49
N PHE A 476 -4.36 4.03 -20.69
CA PHE A 476 -5.60 4.10 -19.92
C PHE A 476 -5.46 3.28 -18.62
N ASN A 477 -5.72 3.92 -17.48
CA ASN A 477 -5.59 3.30 -16.17
C ASN A 477 -6.78 3.63 -15.28
N VAL A 478 -7.19 2.67 -14.46
CA VAL A 478 -8.17 2.87 -13.39
C VAL A 478 -7.47 2.62 -12.05
N LEU A 479 -7.54 3.58 -11.14
CA LEU A 479 -7.04 3.43 -9.78
C LEU A 479 -8.17 2.99 -8.86
N HIS A 480 -8.01 1.84 -8.23
CA HIS A 480 -8.93 1.32 -7.23
C HIS A 480 -8.47 1.65 -5.81
N THR A 481 -9.43 1.64 -4.88
CA THR A 481 -9.21 1.87 -3.45
C THR A 481 -9.30 0.59 -2.62
N ALA A 482 -9.97 -0.45 -3.15
CA ALA A 482 -10.25 -1.70 -2.45
C ALA A 482 -9.44 -2.88 -3.02
N ALA A 483 -8.77 -3.64 -2.16
CA ALA A 483 -7.96 -4.81 -2.56
C ALA A 483 -8.80 -5.94 -3.18
N SER A 484 -10.07 -6.06 -2.82
CA SER A 484 -11.01 -7.05 -3.38
C SER A 484 -11.49 -6.72 -4.78
N ARG A 485 -11.42 -5.44 -5.20
CA ARG A 485 -12.17 -4.89 -6.33
C ARG A 485 -11.91 -5.62 -7.65
N VAL A 486 -10.68 -5.70 -8.09
CA VAL A 486 -10.35 -6.33 -9.38
C VAL A 486 -10.72 -7.80 -9.39
N GLY A 487 -10.42 -8.52 -8.30
CA GLY A 487 -10.82 -9.93 -8.15
C GLY A 487 -12.33 -10.13 -8.18
N ALA A 488 -13.10 -9.23 -7.58
CA ALA A 488 -14.56 -9.27 -7.61
C ALA A 488 -15.12 -9.02 -9.02
N LEU A 489 -14.53 -8.08 -9.77
CA LEU A 489 -14.91 -7.82 -11.16
C LEU A 489 -14.59 -9.02 -12.06
N ASP A 490 -13.41 -9.63 -11.91
CA ASP A 490 -13.01 -10.84 -12.62
C ASP A 490 -13.95 -12.03 -12.32
N LEU A 491 -14.51 -12.10 -11.12
CA LEU A 491 -15.53 -13.07 -10.72
C LEU A 491 -16.96 -12.67 -11.16
N GLY A 492 -17.16 -11.48 -11.73
CA GLY A 492 -18.48 -10.97 -12.13
C GLY A 492 -19.40 -10.69 -10.95
N LEU A 493 -18.87 -10.19 -9.83
CA LEU A 493 -19.65 -9.81 -8.64
C LEU A 493 -20.19 -8.39 -8.78
N THR A 494 -21.02 -8.19 -9.79
CA THR A 494 -21.68 -6.92 -10.08
C THR A 494 -23.17 -7.14 -10.31
N THR A 495 -23.98 -6.20 -9.86
CA THR A 495 -25.43 -6.19 -9.99
C THR A 495 -25.88 -4.97 -10.79
N ASP A 496 -26.88 -5.13 -11.67
CA ASP A 496 -27.48 -3.99 -12.36
C ASP A 496 -28.07 -3.00 -11.36
N GLY A 497 -27.72 -1.72 -11.52
CA GLY A 497 -28.07 -0.66 -10.58
C GLY A 497 -27.19 -0.59 -9.32
N GLY A 498 -26.14 -1.43 -9.24
CA GLY A 498 -25.13 -1.36 -8.18
C GLY A 498 -25.67 -1.64 -6.78
N ILE A 499 -24.97 -1.09 -5.78
CA ILE A 499 -25.34 -1.21 -4.37
C ILE A 499 -26.69 -0.51 -4.08
N ASP A 500 -26.97 0.61 -4.73
CA ASP A 500 -28.20 1.40 -4.51
C ASP A 500 -29.45 0.56 -4.82
N ALA A 501 -29.44 -0.20 -5.92
CA ALA A 501 -30.55 -1.08 -6.26
C ALA A 501 -30.78 -2.20 -5.22
N ILE A 502 -29.72 -2.65 -4.52
CA ILE A 502 -29.84 -3.63 -3.43
C ILE A 502 -30.40 -2.94 -2.17
N LEU A 503 -29.89 -1.78 -1.81
CA LEU A 503 -30.34 -1.03 -0.62
C LEU A 503 -31.79 -0.51 -0.77
N ASP A 504 -32.16 0.00 -1.94
CA ASP A 504 -33.52 0.44 -2.26
C ASP A 504 -34.53 -0.73 -2.18
N ASP A 505 -34.16 -1.87 -2.75
CA ASP A 505 -35.02 -3.06 -2.70
C ASP A 505 -35.11 -3.67 -1.29
N ALA A 506 -34.06 -3.54 -0.47
CA ALA A 506 -34.09 -3.93 0.93
C ALA A 506 -35.01 -2.98 1.73
N GLY A 507 -34.81 -1.66 1.63
CA GLY A 507 -35.63 -0.65 2.27
C GLY A 507 -37.12 -0.71 1.86
N ALA A 508 -37.40 -1.06 0.61
CA ALA A 508 -38.76 -1.31 0.10
C ALA A 508 -39.34 -2.67 0.52
N GLY A 509 -38.60 -3.51 1.25
CA GLY A 509 -39.01 -4.85 1.67
C GLY A 509 -39.17 -5.86 0.55
N LYS A 510 -38.62 -5.62 -0.64
CA LYS A 510 -38.57 -6.57 -1.76
C LYS A 510 -37.50 -7.64 -1.53
N LEU A 511 -36.33 -7.27 -1.01
CA LEU A 511 -35.36 -8.21 -0.49
C LEU A 511 -35.73 -8.64 0.93
N LYS A 512 -35.58 -9.93 1.20
CA LYS A 512 -35.91 -10.55 2.50
C LYS A 512 -34.66 -11.00 3.25
N ALA A 513 -33.58 -11.27 2.54
CA ALA A 513 -32.31 -11.62 3.14
C ALA A 513 -31.14 -10.96 2.39
N VAL A 514 -30.17 -10.44 3.15
CA VAL A 514 -28.92 -9.91 2.62
C VAL A 514 -27.75 -10.56 3.37
N PHE A 515 -26.75 -10.99 2.63
CA PHE A 515 -25.50 -11.51 3.15
C PHE A 515 -24.40 -10.47 2.94
N LEU A 516 -23.63 -10.19 3.98
CA LEU A 516 -22.49 -9.27 3.97
C LEU A 516 -21.22 -10.06 4.17
N LEU A 517 -20.34 -10.09 3.19
CA LEU A 517 -18.99 -10.69 3.28
C LEU A 517 -17.97 -9.59 3.62
N GLY A 518 -17.79 -9.27 4.89
CA GLY A 518 -16.90 -8.21 5.35
C GLY A 518 -17.23 -6.83 4.79
N SER A 519 -18.51 -6.58 4.49
CA SER A 519 -18.97 -5.34 3.86
C SER A 519 -19.36 -4.33 4.95
N ASP A 520 -18.62 -3.23 5.05
CA ASP A 520 -18.70 -2.20 6.10
C ASP A 520 -18.57 -0.76 5.56
N GLU A 521 -18.41 -0.59 4.23
CA GLU A 521 -18.16 0.70 3.57
C GLU A 521 -19.44 1.25 2.92
N PHE A 522 -20.57 1.21 3.63
CA PHE A 522 -21.87 1.73 3.17
C PHE A 522 -22.80 2.02 4.36
N ASP A 523 -23.84 2.83 4.16
CA ASP A 523 -24.88 3.03 5.19
C ASP A 523 -25.83 1.82 5.24
N SER A 524 -25.75 1.06 6.33
CA SER A 524 -26.56 -0.15 6.53
C SER A 524 -28.01 0.11 6.98
N SER A 525 -28.45 1.36 7.11
CA SER A 525 -29.78 1.75 7.64
C SER A 525 -30.95 1.12 6.84
N ALA A 526 -30.79 0.96 5.52
CA ALA A 526 -31.77 0.32 4.66
C ALA A 526 -32.01 -1.17 4.99
N LEU A 527 -31.06 -1.82 5.71
CA LEU A 527 -31.15 -3.24 6.07
C LEU A 527 -31.89 -3.50 7.38
N LYS A 528 -32.41 -2.46 8.06
CA LYS A 528 -33.01 -2.52 9.40
C LYS A 528 -34.09 -3.60 9.54
N ASP A 529 -34.93 -3.78 8.52
CA ASP A 529 -36.05 -4.72 8.52
C ASP A 529 -35.79 -5.96 7.63
N THR A 530 -34.57 -6.12 7.12
CA THR A 530 -34.15 -7.23 6.27
C THR A 530 -33.38 -8.26 7.09
N PHE A 531 -33.61 -9.56 6.86
CA PHE A 531 -32.83 -10.60 7.52
C PHE A 531 -31.37 -10.54 7.02
N THR A 532 -30.49 -10.02 7.86
CA THR A 532 -29.09 -9.75 7.49
C THR A 532 -28.16 -10.74 8.18
N VAL A 533 -27.26 -11.36 7.41
CA VAL A 533 -26.18 -12.23 7.88
C VAL A 533 -24.85 -11.53 7.57
N TYR A 534 -24.09 -11.23 8.60
CA TYR A 534 -22.74 -10.67 8.47
C TYR A 534 -21.70 -11.77 8.68
N LEU A 535 -20.82 -11.95 7.71
CA LEU A 535 -19.63 -12.78 7.77
C LEU A 535 -18.43 -11.86 7.66
N GLY A 536 -17.67 -11.69 8.73
CA GLY A 536 -16.55 -10.76 8.72
C GLY A 536 -15.75 -10.78 10.03
N THR A 537 -14.83 -9.86 10.17
CA THR A 537 -13.76 -9.92 11.17
C THR A 537 -13.94 -8.94 12.34
N HIS A 538 -14.62 -7.83 12.12
CA HIS A 538 -14.75 -6.73 13.09
C HIS A 538 -16.20 -6.35 13.35
N GLY A 539 -16.46 -5.83 14.53
CA GLY A 539 -17.74 -5.20 14.86
C GLY A 539 -17.76 -3.74 14.37
N ASP A 540 -18.18 -3.53 13.12
CA ASP A 540 -18.25 -2.22 12.48
C ASP A 540 -19.65 -1.99 11.85
N GLU A 541 -19.78 -1.30 10.72
CA GLU A 541 -21.06 -0.92 10.11
C GLU A 541 -21.96 -2.13 9.82
N GLY A 542 -21.41 -3.18 9.20
CA GLY A 542 -22.17 -4.35 8.77
C GLY A 542 -22.84 -5.15 9.89
N VAL A 543 -22.38 -5.01 11.15
CA VAL A 543 -22.99 -5.71 12.29
C VAL A 543 -24.20 -4.96 12.88
N LYS A 544 -24.39 -3.67 12.59
CA LYS A 544 -25.43 -2.83 13.21
C LYS A 544 -26.82 -3.44 13.06
N HIS A 545 -27.17 -3.89 11.87
CA HIS A 545 -28.49 -4.47 11.55
C HIS A 545 -28.45 -6.00 11.37
N ALA A 546 -27.29 -6.66 11.53
CA ALA A 546 -27.16 -8.07 11.38
C ALA A 546 -28.03 -8.88 12.37
N ASN A 547 -28.72 -9.91 11.84
CA ASN A 547 -29.48 -10.88 12.64
C ASN A 547 -28.59 -12.03 13.09
N VAL A 548 -27.61 -12.40 12.28
CA VAL A 548 -26.59 -13.41 12.58
C VAL A 548 -25.23 -12.87 12.19
N ILE A 549 -24.26 -13.06 13.06
CA ILE A 549 -22.86 -12.71 12.82
C ILE A 549 -22.04 -13.98 12.87
N LEU A 550 -21.18 -14.17 11.87
CA LEU A 550 -20.26 -15.30 11.73
C LEU A 550 -18.83 -14.75 11.73
N PRO A 551 -17.96 -15.15 12.68
CA PRO A 551 -16.61 -14.61 12.80
C PRO A 551 -15.69 -15.17 11.73
N GLY A 552 -15.21 -14.30 10.84
CA GLY A 552 -14.23 -14.60 9.81
C GLY A 552 -12.78 -14.30 10.23
N THR A 553 -11.85 -14.49 9.29
CA THR A 553 -10.40 -14.27 9.47
C THR A 553 -9.89 -13.07 8.71
N THR A 554 -8.93 -12.33 9.31
CA THR A 554 -8.22 -11.25 8.63
C THR A 554 -7.16 -11.81 7.66
N TYR A 555 -6.58 -10.94 6.84
CA TYR A 555 -5.59 -11.32 5.83
C TYR A 555 -4.32 -11.99 6.40
N THR A 556 -3.92 -11.66 7.63
CA THR A 556 -2.77 -12.29 8.30
C THR A 556 -3.09 -13.68 8.89
N GLU A 557 -4.36 -14.03 9.02
CA GLU A 557 -4.86 -15.26 9.67
C GLU A 557 -5.23 -16.36 8.66
N LYS A 558 -5.11 -16.08 7.36
CA LYS A 558 -5.43 -17.00 6.26
C LYS A 558 -4.43 -16.88 5.13
N SER A 559 -4.41 -17.86 4.21
CA SER A 559 -3.74 -17.72 2.92
C SER A 559 -4.78 -17.33 1.89
N GLY A 560 -4.68 -16.11 1.35
CA GLY A 560 -5.67 -15.53 0.43
C GLY A 560 -5.04 -15.06 -0.88
N THR A 561 -5.78 -15.17 -1.97
CA THR A 561 -5.42 -14.65 -3.29
C THR A 561 -6.12 -13.32 -3.54
N TYR A 562 -5.38 -12.34 -4.05
CA TYR A 562 -5.87 -11.00 -4.38
C TYR A 562 -5.40 -10.61 -5.78
N ILE A 563 -6.11 -9.68 -6.41
CA ILE A 563 -5.68 -9.06 -7.67
C ILE A 563 -5.62 -7.55 -7.42
N ASN A 564 -4.44 -6.98 -7.56
CA ASN A 564 -4.23 -5.56 -7.33
C ASN A 564 -4.77 -4.68 -8.48
N THR A 565 -4.65 -3.36 -8.33
CA THR A 565 -5.16 -2.38 -9.30
C THR A 565 -4.60 -2.55 -10.73
N GLU A 566 -3.38 -3.10 -10.89
CA GLU A 566 -2.78 -3.38 -12.20
C GLU A 566 -3.16 -4.77 -12.78
N GLY A 567 -4.00 -5.54 -12.06
CA GLY A 567 -4.40 -6.87 -12.49
C GLY A 567 -3.39 -7.98 -12.13
N ARG A 568 -2.35 -7.69 -11.37
CA ARG A 568 -1.36 -8.65 -10.87
C ARG A 568 -1.99 -9.53 -9.80
N VAL A 569 -1.90 -10.82 -9.99
CA VAL A 569 -2.41 -11.81 -9.02
C VAL A 569 -1.34 -12.06 -7.97
N GLN A 570 -1.68 -11.81 -6.72
CA GLN A 570 -0.76 -11.95 -5.59
C GLN A 570 -1.36 -12.85 -4.52
N ARG A 571 -0.51 -13.45 -3.68
CA ARG A 571 -0.93 -14.35 -2.60
C ARG A 571 -0.30 -13.95 -1.28
N GLY A 572 -1.15 -13.71 -0.27
CA GLY A 572 -0.74 -13.60 1.12
C GLY A 572 -0.71 -14.95 1.81
N GLU A 573 0.28 -15.16 2.69
CA GLU A 573 0.39 -16.37 3.47
C GLU A 573 -0.05 -16.15 4.92
N LYS A 574 -0.51 -17.22 5.56
CA LYS A 574 -0.97 -17.18 6.94
C LYS A 574 0.20 -16.97 7.91
N ALA A 575 0.18 -15.86 8.63
CA ALA A 575 1.20 -15.47 9.62
C ALA A 575 0.73 -15.64 11.05
N SER A 576 -0.54 -15.40 11.36
CA SER A 576 -1.08 -15.34 12.71
C SER A 576 -2.25 -16.31 12.94
N ALA A 577 -2.62 -16.51 14.20
CA ALA A 577 -3.75 -17.35 14.57
C ALA A 577 -5.04 -16.52 14.63
N ALA A 578 -6.14 -17.11 14.18
CA ALA A 578 -7.46 -16.50 14.33
C ALA A 578 -7.92 -16.54 15.81
N PRO A 579 -8.66 -15.52 16.29
CA PRO A 579 -9.14 -15.49 17.67
C PRO A 579 -10.33 -16.42 17.88
N GLY A 580 -10.39 -17.06 19.03
CA GLY A 580 -11.54 -17.85 19.50
C GLY A 580 -12.04 -18.87 18.47
N ASP A 581 -13.32 -18.77 18.14
CA ASP A 581 -14.00 -19.66 17.20
C ASP A 581 -13.99 -19.15 15.74
N ALA A 582 -13.27 -18.06 15.43
CA ALA A 582 -13.18 -17.54 14.07
C ALA A 582 -12.59 -18.57 13.09
N ARG A 583 -13.10 -18.59 11.86
CA ARG A 583 -12.71 -19.55 10.81
C ARG A 583 -12.55 -18.82 9.48
N GLU A 584 -11.79 -19.42 8.56
CA GLU A 584 -11.67 -18.92 7.18
C GLU A 584 -13.03 -18.85 6.52
N ASP A 585 -13.33 -17.74 5.85
CA ASP A 585 -14.65 -17.40 5.33
C ASP A 585 -15.23 -18.48 4.39
N TRP A 586 -14.38 -19.03 3.50
CA TRP A 586 -14.79 -20.10 2.60
C TRP A 586 -15.20 -21.38 3.34
N THR A 587 -14.56 -21.69 4.49
CA THR A 587 -14.89 -22.88 5.30
C THR A 587 -16.23 -22.71 6.00
N ILE A 588 -16.53 -21.48 6.44
CA ILE A 588 -17.83 -21.12 7.04
C ILE A 588 -18.94 -21.31 6.01
N LEU A 589 -18.77 -20.79 4.80
CA LEU A 589 -19.73 -20.89 3.71
C LEU A 589 -19.91 -22.34 3.26
N ARG A 590 -18.82 -23.11 3.20
CA ARG A 590 -18.85 -24.55 2.90
C ARG A 590 -19.69 -25.32 3.95
N ALA A 591 -19.45 -25.08 5.23
CA ALA A 591 -20.21 -25.72 6.32
C ALA A 591 -21.67 -25.28 6.34
N LEU A 592 -21.95 -23.98 6.17
CA LEU A 592 -23.32 -23.46 6.08
C LEU A 592 -24.09 -24.08 4.91
N SER A 593 -23.43 -24.29 3.77
CA SER A 593 -24.04 -24.92 2.59
C SER A 593 -24.61 -26.31 2.85
N ASP A 594 -23.94 -27.11 3.71
CA ASP A 594 -24.45 -28.43 4.14
C ASP A 594 -25.71 -28.28 4.98
N VAL A 595 -25.73 -27.34 5.92
CA VAL A 595 -26.88 -27.11 6.81
C VAL A 595 -28.14 -26.68 6.02
N VAL A 596 -27.96 -25.87 4.98
CA VAL A 596 -29.10 -25.45 4.12
C VAL A 596 -29.43 -26.46 3.03
N GLY A 597 -28.67 -27.57 2.92
CA GLY A 597 -28.91 -28.65 1.94
C GLY A 597 -28.46 -28.27 0.52
N LYS A 598 -27.44 -27.46 0.38
CA LYS A 598 -26.87 -26.96 -0.88
C LYS A 598 -25.32 -27.07 -0.89
N THR A 599 -24.83 -28.25 -0.53
CA THR A 599 -23.41 -28.56 -0.36
C THR A 599 -22.53 -28.07 -1.49
N LEU A 600 -21.55 -27.23 -1.18
CA LEU A 600 -20.54 -26.75 -2.14
C LEU A 600 -19.53 -27.87 -2.48
N PRO A 601 -19.03 -27.94 -3.74
CA PRO A 601 -18.32 -29.12 -4.27
C PRO A 601 -16.81 -29.12 -3.96
N TYR A 602 -16.36 -28.54 -2.87
CA TYR A 602 -14.94 -28.52 -2.46
C TYR A 602 -14.82 -28.66 -0.94
N ASN A 603 -13.80 -29.41 -0.50
CA ASN A 603 -13.53 -29.70 0.90
C ASN A 603 -12.12 -29.23 1.36
N SER A 604 -11.34 -28.69 0.46
CA SER A 604 -10.00 -28.17 0.73
C SER A 604 -9.75 -26.85 -0.02
N LEU A 605 -8.81 -26.05 0.49
CA LEU A 605 -8.36 -24.82 -0.15
C LEU A 605 -7.79 -25.10 -1.57
N ALA A 606 -7.12 -26.24 -1.75
CA ALA A 606 -6.59 -26.64 -3.06
C ALA A 606 -7.70 -26.88 -4.09
N GLU A 607 -8.78 -27.59 -3.70
CA GLU A 607 -9.95 -27.80 -4.57
C GLU A 607 -10.65 -26.48 -4.92
N LEU A 608 -10.78 -25.59 -3.92
CA LEU A 608 -11.37 -24.27 -4.14
C LEU A 608 -10.53 -23.44 -5.11
N ARG A 609 -9.19 -23.46 -4.96
CA ARG A 609 -8.26 -22.76 -5.87
C ARG A 609 -8.26 -23.33 -7.29
N MET A 610 -8.39 -24.63 -7.47
CA MET A 610 -8.59 -25.23 -8.81
C MET A 610 -9.88 -24.70 -9.46
N LYS A 611 -10.94 -24.58 -8.69
CA LYS A 611 -12.19 -23.99 -9.17
C LYS A 611 -12.05 -22.49 -9.45
N LEU A 612 -11.28 -21.77 -8.64
CA LEU A 612 -11.00 -20.36 -8.81
C LEU A 612 -10.31 -20.07 -10.16
N VAL A 613 -9.30 -20.85 -10.51
CA VAL A 613 -8.62 -20.75 -11.83
C VAL A 613 -9.61 -21.01 -12.97
N SER A 614 -10.57 -21.91 -12.77
CA SER A 614 -11.62 -22.17 -13.79
C SER A 614 -12.65 -21.05 -13.88
N ALA A 615 -12.90 -20.32 -12.78
CA ALA A 615 -13.87 -19.24 -12.70
C ALA A 615 -13.30 -17.89 -13.18
N ALA A 616 -12.00 -17.67 -12.96
CA ALA A 616 -11.27 -16.48 -13.35
C ALA A 616 -9.87 -16.92 -13.86
N ALA A 617 -9.73 -17.02 -15.19
CA ALA A 617 -8.49 -17.49 -15.82
C ALA A 617 -7.25 -16.64 -15.49
N SER A 618 -7.46 -15.37 -15.17
CA SER A 618 -6.42 -14.43 -14.69
C SER A 618 -5.62 -14.97 -13.50
N VAL A 619 -6.24 -15.77 -12.62
CA VAL A 619 -5.62 -16.31 -11.39
C VAL A 619 -4.59 -17.42 -11.67
N GLY A 620 -4.49 -17.89 -12.91
CA GLY A 620 -3.59 -18.99 -13.28
C GLY A 620 -2.10 -18.68 -13.17
N THR A 621 -1.71 -17.42 -13.19
CA THR A 621 -0.30 -16.98 -13.11
C THR A 621 -0.15 -15.95 -12.01
N LEU A 622 0.76 -16.21 -11.07
CA LEU A 622 1.05 -15.30 -9.96
C LEU A 622 2.14 -14.29 -10.34
N ASP A 623 2.05 -13.13 -9.75
CA ASP A 623 3.07 -12.06 -9.75
C ASP A 623 3.54 -11.61 -11.14
N THR A 624 2.61 -11.56 -12.09
CA THR A 624 2.88 -11.08 -13.45
C THR A 624 1.89 -9.98 -13.83
N LEU A 625 2.38 -8.95 -14.54
CA LEU A 625 1.53 -7.93 -15.12
C LEU A 625 0.78 -8.51 -16.33
N PRO A 626 -0.56 -8.52 -16.33
CA PRO A 626 -1.32 -9.01 -17.48
C PRO A 626 -1.25 -8.02 -18.66
N LYS A 627 -1.34 -8.56 -19.88
CA LYS A 627 -1.56 -7.76 -21.09
C LYS A 627 -2.96 -8.01 -21.59
N GLU A 628 -3.81 -7.00 -21.47
CA GLU A 628 -5.21 -7.13 -21.83
C GLU A 628 -5.53 -6.47 -23.18
N SER A 629 -6.45 -7.07 -23.89
CA SER A 629 -6.91 -6.51 -25.15
C SER A 629 -7.75 -5.25 -24.93
N TRP A 630 -7.42 -4.19 -25.66
CA TRP A 630 -8.24 -2.99 -25.70
C TRP A 630 -9.57 -3.26 -26.39
N GLY A 631 -10.63 -2.62 -25.94
CA GLY A 631 -11.97 -2.81 -26.50
C GLY A 631 -12.90 -1.62 -26.32
N ASP A 632 -14.16 -1.81 -26.64
CA ASP A 632 -15.22 -0.82 -26.41
C ASP A 632 -15.95 -1.12 -25.12
N PHE A 633 -16.01 -0.15 -24.21
CA PHE A 633 -16.65 -0.25 -22.89
C PHE A 633 -17.19 1.11 -22.44
N GLY A 634 -18.04 1.09 -21.42
CA GLY A 634 -18.72 2.27 -20.89
C GLY A 634 -19.99 2.60 -21.71
N ILE A 635 -20.85 3.43 -21.14
CA ILE A 635 -22.18 3.76 -21.68
C ILE A 635 -22.23 5.23 -22.03
N GLU A 636 -22.67 5.58 -23.23
CA GLU A 636 -22.90 6.99 -23.63
C GLU A 636 -23.94 7.64 -22.72
N GLY A 637 -23.68 8.85 -22.27
CA GLY A 637 -24.56 9.62 -21.41
C GLY A 637 -24.14 11.08 -21.31
N GLU A 638 -24.97 11.88 -20.65
CA GLU A 638 -24.65 13.26 -20.33
C GLU A 638 -23.78 13.29 -19.06
N ILE A 639 -22.76 14.15 -19.06
CA ILE A 639 -21.95 14.45 -17.89
C ILE A 639 -22.53 15.72 -17.24
N GLU A 640 -22.85 15.62 -15.96
CA GLU A 640 -23.42 16.72 -15.17
C GLU A 640 -22.33 17.70 -14.76
N LYS A 641 -22.72 18.99 -14.68
CA LYS A 641 -21.86 20.04 -14.14
C LYS A 641 -21.94 20.05 -12.60
N SER A 642 -21.27 19.12 -12.01
CA SER A 642 -21.12 19.04 -10.55
C SER A 642 -19.69 18.69 -10.22
N GLY A 643 -19.20 19.19 -9.08
CA GLY A 643 -17.83 18.92 -8.62
C GLY A 643 -17.62 17.42 -8.33
N ILE A 644 -16.41 16.96 -8.56
CA ILE A 644 -15.97 15.63 -8.16
C ILE A 644 -15.56 15.71 -6.68
N GLN A 645 -16.21 14.93 -5.82
CA GLN A 645 -15.86 14.86 -4.40
C GLN A 645 -14.79 13.78 -4.18
N PRO A 646 -13.88 13.92 -3.21
CA PRO A 646 -12.87 12.90 -2.90
C PRO A 646 -13.48 11.51 -2.64
N ALA A 647 -12.81 10.45 -3.08
CA ALA A 647 -13.24 9.07 -2.83
C ALA A 647 -12.96 8.62 -1.38
N ILE A 648 -12.01 9.26 -0.71
CA ILE A 648 -11.56 8.95 0.65
C ILE A 648 -11.58 10.24 1.47
N ASP A 649 -12.36 10.25 2.56
CA ASP A 649 -12.42 11.37 3.49
C ASP A 649 -11.24 11.39 4.45
N ASN A 650 -10.78 10.21 4.90
CA ASN A 650 -9.68 10.08 5.84
C ASN A 650 -8.78 8.90 5.48
N PHE A 651 -7.52 9.19 5.17
CA PHE A 651 -6.51 8.21 4.79
C PHE A 651 -6.32 7.07 5.82
N TYR A 652 -6.38 7.40 7.11
CA TYR A 652 -6.11 6.44 8.18
C TYR A 652 -7.29 5.54 8.55
N LEU A 653 -8.51 5.79 8.04
CA LEU A 653 -9.74 5.12 8.50
C LEU A 653 -10.52 4.39 7.38
N THR A 654 -9.85 3.93 6.34
CA THR A 654 -10.47 3.43 5.09
C THR A 654 -11.16 2.07 5.19
N ASN A 655 -10.90 1.26 6.21
CA ASN A 655 -11.48 -0.09 6.34
C ASN A 655 -11.65 -0.48 7.82
N PRO A 656 -12.37 -1.59 8.14
CA PRO A 656 -12.65 -1.96 9.54
C PRO A 656 -11.40 -2.23 10.39
N ILE A 657 -10.32 -2.72 9.80
CA ILE A 657 -9.06 -2.98 10.51
C ILE A 657 -8.44 -1.64 10.93
N ALA A 658 -8.34 -0.71 10.01
CA ALA A 658 -7.79 0.62 10.24
C ALA A 658 -8.65 1.41 11.24
N ARG A 659 -10.00 1.37 11.12
CA ARG A 659 -10.93 2.00 12.08
C ARG A 659 -10.90 1.37 13.48
N ALA A 660 -10.46 0.11 13.61
CA ALA A 660 -10.25 -0.53 14.91
C ALA A 660 -8.89 -0.21 15.53
N SER A 661 -7.95 0.35 14.77
CA SER A 661 -6.59 0.68 15.21
C SER A 661 -6.56 1.95 16.07
N ASN A 662 -5.96 1.86 17.26
CA ASN A 662 -5.69 3.05 18.08
C ASN A 662 -4.55 3.87 17.48
N ILE A 663 -3.57 3.22 16.88
CA ILE A 663 -2.44 3.91 16.23
C ILE A 663 -2.96 4.81 15.10
N MET A 664 -3.90 4.30 14.29
CA MET A 664 -4.53 5.10 13.24
C MET A 664 -5.37 6.27 13.81
N ALA A 665 -6.08 6.04 14.91
CA ALA A 665 -6.82 7.10 15.61
C ALA A 665 -5.88 8.19 16.17
N ASP A 666 -4.72 7.80 16.71
CA ASP A 666 -3.71 8.74 17.19
C ASP A 666 -3.12 9.57 16.02
N CYS A 667 -2.95 8.97 14.82
CA CYS A 667 -2.52 9.71 13.62
C CYS A 667 -3.54 10.75 13.18
N VAL A 668 -4.83 10.39 13.17
CA VAL A 668 -5.92 11.33 12.87
C VAL A 668 -5.90 12.49 13.86
N SER A 669 -5.87 12.20 15.16
CA SER A 669 -5.87 13.23 16.22
C SER A 669 -4.64 14.15 16.12
N ALA A 670 -3.48 13.62 15.78
CA ALA A 670 -2.25 14.39 15.63
C ALA A 670 -2.33 15.33 14.41
N ARG A 671 -2.92 14.87 13.31
CA ARG A 671 -3.08 15.66 12.09
C ARG A 671 -4.13 16.78 12.28
N ASP A 672 -5.27 16.45 12.90
CA ASP A 672 -6.31 17.42 13.23
C ASP A 672 -5.79 18.49 14.21
N GLY A 673 -5.05 18.10 15.26
CA GLY A 673 -4.44 19.02 16.21
C GLY A 673 -3.38 19.93 15.56
N ALA A 674 -2.61 19.43 14.62
CA ALA A 674 -1.64 20.24 13.87
C ALA A 674 -2.30 21.28 12.95
N GLN A 675 -3.49 20.97 12.42
CA GLN A 675 -4.30 21.93 11.63
C GLN A 675 -4.93 23.03 12.51
N GLU A 676 -5.34 22.69 13.75
CA GLU A 676 -5.90 23.67 14.70
C GLU A 676 -4.81 24.60 15.30
N GLU A 677 -3.60 24.10 15.52
CA GLU A 677 -2.46 24.89 15.98
C GLU A 677 -1.83 25.75 14.88
N GLY A 678 -2.47 25.87 13.73
CA GLY A 678 -1.99 26.54 12.54
C GLY A 678 -0.97 27.65 12.84
N THR A 679 0.20 27.55 12.22
CA THR A 679 1.36 28.41 12.45
C THR A 679 0.93 29.85 12.73
N GLY A 680 1.13 30.33 13.97
CA GLY A 680 0.71 31.64 14.45
C GLY A 680 1.44 32.83 13.82
N THR A 681 1.56 32.77 12.50
CA THR A 681 1.94 33.86 11.63
C THR A 681 0.68 34.37 10.91
N ASN A 682 -0.24 34.94 11.68
CA ASN A 682 -1.08 36.00 11.17
C ASN A 682 -0.15 37.21 10.95
N GLY A 683 0.54 37.21 9.83
CA GLY A 683 1.28 38.34 9.33
C GLY A 683 0.47 39.04 8.28
#